data_08db5ec69703a524405bd0f18f34f8fe
#
_entry.id   08db5ec69703a524405bd0f18f34f8fe
#
_cell.length_a   1.000
_cell.length_b   1.000
_cell.length_c   1.000
_cell.angle_alpha   90.00
_cell.angle_beta   90.00
_cell.angle_gamma   90.00
#
_symmetry.space_group_name_H-M   'P 1'
#
loop_
_entity.id
_entity.type
_entity.pdbx_description
1 polymer ?
#
loop_
_entity_poly.entity_id
_entity_poly.type
_entity_poly.pdbx_seq_one_letter_code
_entity_poly.pdbx_strand_id
1 'polypeptide(L)'
;MKKFDHSLLKDPRYFSDGRMDAHSDHTYYRCEEEREDGKTSFRHSLNGLWKFHYARNYASAIPGFEEEAYSCKDWEDIYVPAHIQMEGYDAPQYANVQYPWEGHEELHPGQIPERFNPVASYVRYFHVPESMKGKRVFVSFQGAESGLALWLNGKFVGYSEDSFAPSEFELTEYLKDGENKLAAQVFKWTASSWCEDQDFYRFSGIYRDVYLFTVPDVHVYDLRIRAIPDETLKKAELEIVTSTWGKGKMKLTLSRKGEILLQEERSLNGEDTCTWEIQDPLLWSAEEPNLYDLELEISDESGKLQEIIPEKVGFRRFEMKDGIMTLNGKRIVFKGVNRHEFSSVTGRHVSREELLKDIVTMKQNNINAIRTCHYPDASPIYRLCDEYGIYMIAENNLESHGTWDIAEFTGDYTDIVPHNKPEWLGMMLDRVNSMYQRDKNHPAILIWSCGNESFGGKDIFEMSEFYHKNDPTRLVHYEGVFHDRSYNATSDMESQMYPSVEAIREFLAKDDSKPFICCEYTHAMGNSCGAMHKYTDLTDTEPKYQGGFIWDYIDQSIYKKDRYGKEFQAYGGDFGERPTDYNFSGNGIAYGGDRDASPKMQEVKFNYQNITAQVSEDSVKIINKNLFVNTDTFRCEVTLAKNGHVLRTETLDTAVEPLSQQTYRLPFGKQQRPGEYTVTVAFLLREKTLWAEAGHEVAFGQYVYQVEGTPEAPACGVELVRSLHNIGVRGENFEVLFSVLNGGLVSYKYAGREMIEAIPKPNFWRAPTDNDCGSLMQMRYAQWKIASMYASHKDYRKGMYGPANAPETTVHENSVEVAFTYILPTTPASECRLAYEVTGDGRVKTTLTYDPVKELGDMPEFGVLFKFNADYDHVQWYGLGPAETYADRKHGAKLGIYENLVTDNMARYLVPQECGNKEEVRWAKITDRKGRGMLFEMDKENGPMMFSALPYTPHEMENAMHPYELPAIHYTVVRAAKAQMGVGGDDSWGARTHPEYLLDTNGKMKFSFAFKGL
;
A
#
# COMPACT_ATOMS: atom_id res chain seq x y z
N MET A 1 -8.28 50.26 -1.02
CA MET A 1 -8.17 48.95 -0.40
C MET A 1 -8.11 47.94 -1.54
N LYS A 2 -7.22 46.98 -1.44
CA LYS A 2 -7.09 45.87 -2.36
C LYS A 2 -8.35 45.02 -2.28
N LYS A 3 -8.86 44.54 -3.41
CA LYS A 3 -10.03 43.67 -3.47
C LYS A 3 -9.64 42.40 -4.19
N PHE A 4 -10.20 41.28 -3.76
CA PHE A 4 -10.06 40.02 -4.46
C PHE A 4 -10.82 40.12 -5.82
N ASP A 5 -10.19 39.59 -6.86
CA ASP A 5 -10.78 39.51 -8.18
C ASP A 5 -10.81 38.02 -8.61
N HIS A 6 -11.98 37.43 -8.65
CA HIS A 6 -12.18 36.04 -9.03
C HIS A 6 -11.64 35.68 -10.43
N SER A 7 -11.54 36.68 -11.35
CA SER A 7 -11.00 36.41 -12.67
C SER A 7 -9.53 36.01 -12.67
N LEU A 8 -8.80 36.32 -11.57
CA LEU A 8 -7.40 35.98 -11.40
C LEU A 8 -7.18 34.47 -11.13
N LEU A 9 -8.21 33.73 -10.72
CA LEU A 9 -8.12 32.26 -10.54
C LEU A 9 -7.79 31.51 -11.84
N LYS A 10 -7.91 32.16 -12.99
CA LYS A 10 -7.58 31.63 -14.32
C LYS A 10 -6.13 31.92 -14.74
N ASP A 11 -5.39 32.69 -13.97
CA ASP A 11 -4.01 33.09 -14.30
C ASP A 11 -3.02 32.27 -13.46
N PRO A 12 -2.23 31.38 -14.04
CA PRO A 12 -1.25 30.56 -13.30
C PRO A 12 -0.14 31.39 -12.64
N ARG A 13 -0.02 32.69 -12.98
CA ARG A 13 0.90 33.61 -12.33
C ARG A 13 0.36 34.19 -11.01
N TYR A 14 -0.95 34.04 -10.76
CA TYR A 14 -1.61 34.53 -9.54
C TYR A 14 -1.87 33.38 -8.56
N PHE A 15 -0.81 32.85 -7.97
CA PHE A 15 -0.85 31.73 -7.04
C PHE A 15 -0.72 32.15 -5.58
N SER A 16 -0.27 33.38 -5.31
CA SER A 16 -0.17 33.94 -3.95
C SER A 16 -0.29 35.45 -3.93
N ASP A 17 -0.89 35.97 -2.85
CA ASP A 17 -1.03 37.41 -2.63
C ASP A 17 -1.13 37.67 -1.13
N GLY A 18 -0.20 38.45 -0.55
CA GLY A 18 -0.19 38.77 0.86
C GLY A 18 0.15 37.59 1.80
N ARG A 19 0.45 36.41 1.24
CA ARG A 19 0.94 35.26 1.99
C ARG A 19 2.38 35.51 2.47
N MET A 20 2.70 35.03 3.64
CA MET A 20 4.06 35.09 4.21
C MET A 20 5.00 34.17 3.41
N ASP A 21 6.30 34.49 3.47
CA ASP A 21 7.33 33.61 2.93
C ASP A 21 7.36 32.29 3.72
N ALA A 22 7.60 31.20 3.01
CA ALA A 22 7.71 29.88 3.60
C ALA A 22 8.94 29.79 4.53
N HIS A 23 8.79 29.05 5.62
CA HIS A 23 9.82 28.85 6.64
C HIS A 23 9.74 27.45 7.25
N SER A 24 10.73 27.10 8.08
CA SER A 24 10.78 25.80 8.76
C SER A 24 9.59 25.59 9.71
N ASP A 25 9.16 24.35 9.86
CA ASP A 25 7.99 23.96 10.67
C ASP A 25 8.30 23.79 12.16
N HIS A 26 9.43 24.37 12.63
CA HIS A 26 9.84 24.29 14.04
C HIS A 26 8.77 24.81 15.00
N THR A 27 8.66 24.15 16.14
CA THR A 27 7.76 24.58 17.22
C THR A 27 8.56 25.36 18.27
N TYR A 28 7.97 26.43 18.81
CA TYR A 28 8.58 27.25 19.85
C TYR A 28 7.65 27.42 21.04
N TYR A 29 8.24 27.52 22.22
CA TYR A 29 7.56 27.54 23.52
C TYR A 29 8.00 28.76 24.31
N ARG A 30 7.14 29.31 25.15
CA ARG A 30 7.44 30.49 25.96
C ARG A 30 8.36 30.17 27.12
N CYS A 31 8.30 28.98 27.67
CA CYS A 31 9.03 28.57 28.86
C CYS A 31 9.19 27.03 28.87
N GLU A 32 9.98 26.56 29.83
CA GLU A 32 10.28 25.14 30.03
C GLU A 32 9.04 24.30 30.27
N GLU A 33 8.08 24.80 31.09
CA GLU A 33 6.86 24.06 31.39
C GLU A 33 6.02 23.80 30.12
N GLU A 34 5.92 24.79 29.23
CA GLU A 34 5.21 24.63 27.96
C GLU A 34 5.92 23.61 27.05
N ARG A 35 7.27 23.65 27.04
CA ARG A 35 8.08 22.71 26.28
C ARG A 35 7.89 21.26 26.78
N GLU A 36 7.90 21.04 28.09
CA GLU A 36 7.68 19.73 28.70
C GLU A 36 6.27 19.20 28.43
N ASP A 37 5.24 20.06 28.51
CA ASP A 37 3.85 19.72 28.21
C ASP A 37 3.59 19.56 26.71
N GLY A 38 4.48 20.04 25.85
CA GLY A 38 4.32 20.02 24.39
C GLY A 38 3.21 20.95 23.88
N LYS A 39 2.81 21.95 24.69
CA LYS A 39 1.72 22.89 24.38
C LYS A 39 2.20 24.33 24.46
N THR A 40 2.23 24.99 23.34
CA THR A 40 2.68 26.39 23.26
C THR A 40 1.52 27.37 23.41
N SER A 41 1.69 28.40 24.24
CA SER A 41 0.76 29.54 24.33
C SER A 41 0.91 30.55 23.19
N PHE A 42 1.87 30.35 22.31
CA PHE A 42 2.02 31.15 21.09
C PHE A 42 1.02 30.76 20.00
N ARG A 43 0.38 29.58 20.08
CA ARG A 43 -0.65 29.11 19.13
C ARG A 43 -2.02 29.06 19.80
N HIS A 44 -3.06 29.37 19.05
CA HIS A 44 -4.46 29.24 19.47
C HIS A 44 -5.26 28.61 18.35
N SER A 45 -5.76 27.39 18.56
CA SER A 45 -6.51 26.64 17.56
C SER A 45 -7.82 27.37 17.18
N LEU A 46 -8.08 27.45 15.91
CA LEU A 46 -9.37 27.86 15.35
C LEU A 46 -10.19 26.65 14.84
N ASN A 47 -9.68 25.44 15.03
CA ASN A 47 -10.44 24.22 14.70
C ASN A 47 -11.81 24.18 15.42
N GLY A 48 -12.70 23.38 14.87
CA GLY A 48 -14.06 23.19 15.40
C GLY A 48 -15.12 23.74 14.42
N LEU A 49 -16.24 24.21 14.96
CA LEU A 49 -17.36 24.65 14.12
C LEU A 49 -17.13 26.04 13.53
N TRP A 50 -17.24 26.15 12.21
CA TRP A 50 -17.26 27.39 11.47
C TRP A 50 -18.61 27.57 10.82
N LYS A 51 -19.06 28.82 10.64
CA LYS A 51 -20.22 29.13 9.79
C LYS A 51 -19.89 28.86 8.35
N PHE A 52 -20.81 28.26 7.61
CA PHE A 52 -20.53 27.69 6.30
C PHE A 52 -21.68 27.96 5.31
N HIS A 53 -21.28 28.23 4.07
CA HIS A 53 -22.21 28.28 2.92
C HIS A 53 -21.57 27.63 1.70
N TYR A 54 -22.25 26.62 1.15
CA TYR A 54 -21.88 25.95 -0.07
C TYR A 54 -22.51 26.61 -1.29
N ALA A 55 -21.75 26.83 -2.34
CA ALA A 55 -22.24 27.24 -3.66
C ALA A 55 -21.65 26.32 -4.74
N ARG A 56 -22.49 25.95 -5.72
CA ARG A 56 -22.07 25.09 -6.83
C ARG A 56 -21.05 25.76 -7.77
N ASN A 57 -20.98 27.07 -7.76
CA ASN A 57 -20.03 27.91 -8.50
C ASN A 57 -19.98 29.33 -7.91
N TYR A 58 -19.04 30.15 -8.34
CA TYR A 58 -18.86 31.51 -7.84
C TYR A 58 -20.08 32.40 -8.09
N ALA A 59 -20.75 32.28 -9.25
CA ALA A 59 -21.92 33.07 -9.58
C ALA A 59 -23.12 32.80 -8.63
N SER A 60 -23.13 31.66 -7.97
CA SER A 60 -24.14 31.25 -6.99
C SER A 60 -23.73 31.53 -5.54
N ALA A 61 -22.48 31.96 -5.31
CA ALA A 61 -21.99 32.31 -3.99
C ALA A 61 -22.63 33.60 -3.48
N ILE A 62 -22.73 33.76 -2.16
CA ILE A 62 -23.28 34.97 -1.55
C ILE A 62 -22.26 36.11 -1.67
N PRO A 63 -22.53 37.16 -2.44
CA PRO A 63 -21.59 38.27 -2.58
C PRO A 63 -21.58 39.14 -1.31
N GLY A 64 -20.41 39.66 -0.95
CA GLY A 64 -20.26 40.56 0.18
C GLY A 64 -20.43 39.88 1.56
N PHE A 65 -20.40 38.56 1.61
CA PHE A 65 -20.50 37.82 2.87
C PHE A 65 -19.35 38.11 3.82
N GLU A 66 -18.20 38.48 3.27
CA GLU A 66 -16.98 38.86 3.97
C GLU A 66 -17.10 40.20 4.71
N GLU A 67 -17.99 41.07 4.26
CA GLU A 67 -18.18 42.42 4.84
C GLU A 67 -18.59 42.34 6.31
N GLU A 68 -18.09 43.23 7.14
CA GLU A 68 -18.35 43.28 8.56
C GLU A 68 -19.84 43.43 8.90
N ALA A 69 -20.55 44.19 8.09
CA ALA A 69 -21.98 44.45 8.25
C ALA A 69 -22.87 43.24 7.91
N TYR A 70 -22.36 42.26 7.15
CA TYR A 70 -23.13 41.08 6.78
C TYR A 70 -23.00 40.02 7.90
N SER A 71 -24.12 39.62 8.53
CA SER A 71 -24.10 38.58 9.54
C SER A 71 -24.22 37.19 8.92
N CYS A 72 -23.24 36.32 9.18
CA CYS A 72 -23.28 34.90 8.82
C CYS A 72 -23.68 34.00 9.99
N LYS A 73 -24.14 34.54 11.14
CA LYS A 73 -24.38 33.75 12.34
C LYS A 73 -25.51 32.74 12.20
N ASP A 74 -26.43 32.96 11.24
CA ASP A 74 -27.55 32.04 10.92
C ASP A 74 -27.17 31.00 9.82
N TRP A 75 -25.95 31.02 9.32
CA TRP A 75 -25.48 30.01 8.36
C TRP A 75 -25.35 28.65 9.04
N GLU A 76 -25.31 27.60 8.23
CA GLU A 76 -24.98 26.24 8.72
C GLU A 76 -23.61 26.21 9.38
N ASP A 77 -23.36 25.16 10.15
CA ASP A 77 -22.07 24.91 10.77
C ASP A 77 -21.38 23.76 10.05
N ILE A 78 -20.06 23.87 9.83
CA ILE A 78 -19.20 22.81 9.33
C ILE A 78 -18.01 22.64 10.28
N TYR A 79 -17.51 21.41 10.42
CA TYR A 79 -16.24 21.16 11.10
C TYR A 79 -15.04 21.60 10.26
N VAL A 80 -14.06 22.20 10.91
CA VAL A 80 -12.72 22.49 10.38
C VAL A 80 -11.73 21.90 11.37
N PRO A 81 -10.77 21.07 10.93
CA PRO A 81 -10.50 20.68 9.53
C PRO A 81 -11.44 19.57 9.02
N ALA A 82 -11.87 19.72 7.78
CA ALA A 82 -12.57 18.66 7.04
C ALA A 82 -12.64 18.97 5.54
N HIS A 83 -12.71 17.93 4.72
CA HIS A 83 -13.16 18.09 3.33
C HIS A 83 -14.67 18.28 3.30
N ILE A 84 -15.17 19.21 2.49
CA ILE A 84 -16.63 19.47 2.42
C ILE A 84 -17.40 18.25 1.91
N GLN A 85 -16.77 17.41 1.08
CA GLN A 85 -17.35 16.17 0.57
C GLN A 85 -17.57 15.13 1.66
N MET A 86 -16.72 15.12 2.69
CA MET A 86 -16.89 14.23 3.85
C MET A 86 -17.94 14.74 4.83
N GLU A 87 -18.31 16.02 4.75
CA GLU A 87 -19.33 16.67 5.54
C GLU A 87 -20.71 16.71 4.84
N GLY A 88 -20.81 16.10 3.65
CA GLY A 88 -22.07 15.97 2.92
C GLY A 88 -22.37 17.07 1.91
N TYR A 89 -21.41 17.93 1.62
CA TYR A 89 -21.51 18.96 0.56
C TYR A 89 -20.68 18.51 -0.65
N ASP A 90 -21.27 18.57 -1.88
CA ASP A 90 -20.62 17.97 -3.05
C ASP A 90 -20.41 16.44 -2.90
N ALA A 91 -19.81 15.78 -3.87
CA ALA A 91 -19.53 14.34 -3.82
C ALA A 91 -18.03 14.05 -3.86
N PRO A 92 -17.54 13.08 -3.11
CA PRO A 92 -16.20 12.53 -3.33
C PRO A 92 -16.13 11.98 -4.76
N GLN A 93 -15.27 12.55 -5.58
CA GLN A 93 -15.05 12.11 -6.97
C GLN A 93 -13.67 11.47 -7.09
N TYR A 94 -13.63 10.21 -7.53
CA TYR A 94 -12.37 9.55 -7.84
C TYR A 94 -12.13 9.52 -9.35
N ALA A 95 -11.01 10.08 -9.75
CA ALA A 95 -10.53 10.03 -11.13
C ALA A 95 -9.01 9.89 -11.13
N ASN A 96 -8.49 9.02 -12.02
CA ASN A 96 -7.07 8.79 -12.23
C ASN A 96 -6.52 9.81 -13.25
N VAL A 97 -6.34 9.44 -14.50
CA VAL A 97 -5.70 10.29 -15.54
C VAL A 97 -6.60 11.38 -16.11
N GLN A 98 -7.90 11.27 -15.95
CA GLN A 98 -8.86 12.22 -16.50
C GLN A 98 -9.15 13.36 -15.52
N TYR A 99 -9.16 14.59 -16.03
CA TYR A 99 -9.58 15.72 -15.20
C TYR A 99 -11.06 15.59 -14.78
N PRO A 100 -11.43 16.00 -13.57
CA PRO A 100 -12.80 15.84 -13.05
C PRO A 100 -13.89 16.60 -13.83
N TRP A 101 -13.52 17.56 -14.65
CA TRP A 101 -14.44 18.36 -15.51
C TRP A 101 -14.55 17.84 -16.94
N GLU A 102 -13.78 16.81 -17.32
CA GLU A 102 -13.85 16.26 -18.67
C GLU A 102 -15.26 15.75 -19.04
N GLY A 103 -15.66 16.02 -20.27
CA GLY A 103 -17.00 15.72 -20.76
C GLY A 103 -18.10 16.67 -20.26
N HIS A 104 -17.81 17.55 -19.30
CA HIS A 104 -18.76 18.55 -18.80
C HIS A 104 -18.53 19.95 -19.38
N GLU A 105 -17.26 20.36 -19.45
CA GLU A 105 -16.85 21.64 -20.06
C GLU A 105 -15.58 21.41 -20.88
N GLU A 106 -15.49 22.02 -22.05
CA GLU A 106 -14.31 22.00 -22.90
C GLU A 106 -13.35 23.11 -22.44
N LEU A 107 -12.24 22.71 -21.80
CA LEU A 107 -11.31 23.62 -21.17
C LEU A 107 -9.87 23.36 -21.65
N HIS A 108 -9.07 24.44 -21.64
CA HIS A 108 -7.64 24.43 -21.89
C HIS A 108 -6.89 24.89 -20.64
N PRO A 109 -5.63 24.47 -20.44
CA PRO A 109 -4.85 24.82 -19.26
C PRO A 109 -4.89 26.32 -18.93
N GLY A 110 -5.16 26.63 -17.66
CA GLY A 110 -5.42 27.98 -17.16
C GLY A 110 -6.90 28.35 -17.11
N GLN A 111 -7.76 27.72 -17.93
CA GLN A 111 -9.21 27.88 -17.77
C GLN A 111 -9.74 27.06 -16.60
N ILE A 112 -10.84 27.50 -16.01
CA ILE A 112 -11.49 26.79 -14.89
C ILE A 112 -12.96 26.55 -15.22
N PRO A 113 -13.58 25.48 -14.69
CA PRO A 113 -15.00 25.23 -14.87
C PRO A 113 -15.85 26.40 -14.35
N GLU A 114 -16.87 26.80 -15.14
CA GLU A 114 -17.78 27.88 -14.75
C GLU A 114 -19.16 27.38 -14.33
N ARG A 115 -19.62 26.26 -14.86
CA ARG A 115 -20.95 25.70 -14.56
C ARG A 115 -20.95 25.01 -13.20
N PHE A 116 -19.90 24.28 -12.93
CA PHE A 116 -19.72 23.55 -11.69
C PHE A 116 -18.26 23.67 -11.24
N ASN A 117 -18.02 24.56 -10.30
CA ASN A 117 -16.76 24.76 -9.60
C ASN A 117 -17.10 25.13 -8.16
N PRO A 118 -17.26 24.15 -7.26
CA PRO A 118 -17.69 24.36 -5.89
C PRO A 118 -16.91 25.46 -5.18
N VAL A 119 -17.66 26.31 -4.49
CA VAL A 119 -17.13 27.40 -3.67
C VAL A 119 -17.62 27.19 -2.27
N ALA A 120 -16.69 27.04 -1.34
CA ALA A 120 -16.93 26.89 0.07
C ALA A 120 -16.63 28.20 0.79
N SER A 121 -17.66 28.86 1.33
CA SER A 121 -17.52 30.10 2.09
C SER A 121 -17.58 29.80 3.57
N TYR A 122 -16.53 30.13 4.32
CA TYR A 122 -16.37 29.89 5.75
C TYR A 122 -16.31 31.18 6.52
N VAL A 123 -16.87 31.21 7.73
CA VAL A 123 -16.72 32.35 8.65
C VAL A 123 -16.46 31.85 10.07
N ARG A 124 -15.39 32.36 10.68
CA ARG A 124 -15.10 32.17 12.10
C ARG A 124 -15.17 33.48 12.85
N TYR A 125 -16.07 33.55 13.83
CA TYR A 125 -16.10 34.67 14.77
C TYR A 125 -15.21 34.33 15.96
N PHE A 126 -14.29 35.23 16.30
CA PHE A 126 -13.33 35.00 17.38
C PHE A 126 -12.94 36.28 18.11
N HIS A 127 -12.45 36.13 19.33
CA HIS A 127 -11.79 37.18 20.10
C HIS A 127 -10.30 36.89 20.14
N VAL A 128 -9.46 37.93 20.00
CA VAL A 128 -8.01 37.76 20.12
C VAL A 128 -7.70 37.29 21.56
N PRO A 129 -7.01 36.15 21.71
CA PRO A 129 -6.61 35.63 23.02
C PRO A 129 -5.80 36.68 23.80
N GLU A 130 -5.98 36.73 25.14
CA GLU A 130 -5.22 37.69 25.99
C GLU A 130 -3.71 37.58 25.81
N SER A 131 -3.19 36.37 25.61
CA SER A 131 -1.76 36.12 25.37
C SER A 131 -1.24 36.75 24.08
N MET A 132 -2.11 37.14 23.16
CA MET A 132 -1.77 37.68 21.82
C MET A 132 -2.09 39.17 21.69
N LYS A 133 -2.81 39.76 22.67
CA LYS A 133 -3.15 41.19 22.62
C LYS A 133 -1.92 42.07 22.58
N GLY A 134 -1.93 43.04 21.66
CA GLY A 134 -0.84 43.98 21.49
C GLY A 134 0.44 43.44 20.85
N LYS A 135 0.39 42.20 20.34
CA LYS A 135 1.47 41.55 19.60
C LYS A 135 1.13 41.43 18.11
N ARG A 136 2.10 41.03 17.32
CA ARG A 136 1.85 40.61 15.94
C ARG A 136 1.03 39.29 16.00
N VAL A 137 -0.04 39.22 15.24
CA VAL A 137 -0.92 38.06 15.16
C VAL A 137 -1.01 37.60 13.72
N PHE A 138 -0.87 36.31 13.55
CA PHE A 138 -0.90 35.64 12.26
C PHE A 138 -1.99 34.55 12.28
N VAL A 139 -2.41 34.11 11.10
CA VAL A 139 -3.20 32.89 10.94
C VAL A 139 -2.45 31.92 10.02
N SER A 140 -2.48 30.65 10.38
CA SER A 140 -1.95 29.56 9.55
C SER A 140 -3.07 28.61 9.17
N PHE A 141 -3.20 28.34 7.88
CA PHE A 141 -3.99 27.25 7.30
C PHE A 141 -3.00 26.18 6.86
N GLN A 142 -2.99 25.03 7.51
CA GLN A 142 -2.00 23.99 7.23
C GLN A 142 -2.28 23.19 5.94
N GLY A 143 -3.50 23.32 5.39
CA GLY A 143 -3.90 22.80 4.09
C GLY A 143 -5.31 23.24 3.73
N ALA A 144 -5.47 23.78 2.54
CA ALA A 144 -6.75 24.17 1.95
C ALA A 144 -6.74 23.88 0.46
N GLU A 145 -7.71 23.13 -0.03
CA GLU A 145 -7.75 22.62 -1.40
C GLU A 145 -8.90 23.26 -2.17
N SER A 146 -8.63 24.05 -3.28
CA SER A 146 -7.31 24.36 -3.82
C SER A 146 -6.97 25.84 -3.57
N GLY A 147 -7.81 26.79 -4.00
CA GLY A 147 -7.55 28.22 -3.86
C GLY A 147 -8.22 28.80 -2.64
N LEU A 148 -7.44 29.48 -1.78
CA LEU A 148 -7.90 30.11 -0.54
C LEU A 148 -7.82 31.63 -0.63
N ALA A 149 -8.97 32.32 -0.58
CA ALA A 149 -9.04 33.78 -0.41
C ALA A 149 -9.48 34.11 1.02
N LEU A 150 -8.86 35.13 1.64
CA LEU A 150 -9.00 35.44 3.06
C LEU A 150 -9.34 36.91 3.30
N TRP A 151 -10.29 37.17 4.21
CA TRP A 151 -10.67 38.50 4.67
C TRP A 151 -10.75 38.51 6.19
N LEU A 152 -10.41 39.66 6.78
CA LEU A 152 -10.65 39.93 8.20
C LEU A 152 -11.39 41.26 8.37
N ASN A 153 -12.55 41.22 9.02
CA ASN A 153 -13.41 42.38 9.27
C ASN A 153 -13.74 43.18 7.98
N GLY A 154 -14.03 42.42 6.90
CA GLY A 154 -14.38 42.99 5.59
C GLY A 154 -13.20 43.49 4.73
N LYS A 155 -11.99 43.34 5.21
CA LYS A 155 -10.79 43.73 4.44
C LYS A 155 -10.09 42.50 3.87
N PHE A 156 -9.76 42.51 2.59
CA PHE A 156 -9.02 41.47 1.95
C PHE A 156 -7.59 41.38 2.56
N VAL A 157 -7.24 40.21 3.03
CA VAL A 157 -5.94 39.90 3.66
C VAL A 157 -5.00 39.32 2.62
N GLY A 158 -5.46 38.28 1.89
CA GLY A 158 -4.61 37.64 0.90
C GLY A 158 -5.24 36.45 0.21
N TYR A 159 -4.42 35.80 -0.62
CA TYR A 159 -4.77 34.64 -1.42
C TYR A 159 -3.62 33.63 -1.47
N SER A 160 -3.92 32.34 -1.60
CA SER A 160 -2.92 31.25 -1.78
C SER A 160 -3.51 30.09 -2.55
N GLU A 161 -2.68 29.50 -3.43
CA GLU A 161 -2.94 28.24 -4.13
C GLU A 161 -1.83 27.24 -3.78
N ASP A 162 -1.81 26.31 -3.21
CA ASP A 162 -1.01 25.13 -2.93
C ASP A 162 -1.77 24.32 -1.88
N SER A 163 -2.41 23.27 -2.33
CA SER A 163 -3.33 22.50 -1.52
C SER A 163 -2.67 21.85 -0.30
N PHE A 164 -1.35 21.62 -0.35
CA PHE A 164 -0.63 20.73 0.58
C PHE A 164 0.44 21.41 1.43
N ALA A 165 0.68 22.71 1.20
CA ALA A 165 1.60 23.50 2.01
C ALA A 165 0.85 24.52 2.90
N PRO A 166 1.43 24.94 4.03
CA PRO A 166 0.84 25.97 4.87
C PRO A 166 0.66 27.30 4.16
N SER A 167 -0.50 27.91 4.35
CA SER A 167 -0.83 29.27 3.91
C SER A 167 -0.94 30.18 5.13
N GLU A 168 0.01 31.12 5.29
CA GLU A 168 0.11 31.98 6.47
C GLU A 168 -0.04 33.44 6.11
N PHE A 169 -0.78 34.17 6.97
CA PHE A 169 -1.07 35.58 6.73
C PHE A 169 -0.94 36.40 8.02
N GLU A 170 -0.38 37.60 7.93
CA GLU A 170 -0.38 38.54 9.06
C GLU A 170 -1.72 39.25 9.20
N LEU A 171 -2.30 39.18 10.38
CA LEU A 171 -3.63 39.77 10.69
C LEU A 171 -3.54 41.07 11.47
N THR A 172 -2.39 41.47 12.00
CA THR A 172 -2.21 42.51 13.00
C THR A 172 -2.94 43.81 12.66
N GLU A 173 -2.81 44.30 11.44
CA GLU A 173 -3.40 45.61 11.01
C GLU A 173 -4.92 45.52 10.75
N TYR A 174 -5.46 44.30 10.67
CA TYR A 174 -6.88 44.05 10.37
C TYR A 174 -7.71 43.78 11.63
N LEU A 175 -7.06 43.48 12.76
CA LEU A 175 -7.70 43.16 14.03
C LEU A 175 -8.38 44.37 14.65
N LYS A 176 -9.44 44.14 15.40
CA LYS A 176 -10.12 45.14 16.22
C LYS A 176 -10.40 44.61 17.63
N ASP A 177 -10.69 45.50 18.55
CA ASP A 177 -11.15 45.15 19.88
C ASP A 177 -12.52 44.45 19.78
N GLY A 178 -12.72 43.39 20.58
CA GLY A 178 -13.94 42.62 20.61
C GLY A 178 -13.98 41.48 19.59
N GLU A 179 -15.16 41.19 19.05
CA GLU A 179 -15.40 40.09 18.13
C GLU A 179 -14.85 40.44 16.75
N ASN A 180 -13.97 39.59 16.23
CA ASN A 180 -13.44 39.67 14.88
C ASN A 180 -14.15 38.65 13.98
N LYS A 181 -14.33 38.98 12.71
CA LYS A 181 -14.91 38.14 11.68
C LYS A 181 -13.84 37.74 10.68
N LEU A 182 -13.34 36.49 10.78
CA LEU A 182 -12.46 35.90 9.78
C LEU A 182 -13.34 35.19 8.74
N ALA A 183 -13.26 35.63 7.49
CA ALA A 183 -13.98 35.05 6.38
C ALA A 183 -12.97 34.42 5.40
N ALA A 184 -13.22 33.19 5.00
CA ALA A 184 -12.43 32.47 4.01
C ALA A 184 -13.32 31.95 2.89
N GLN A 185 -12.82 31.94 1.68
CA GLN A 185 -13.51 31.33 0.54
C GLN A 185 -12.53 30.37 -0.14
N VAL A 186 -12.92 29.11 -0.24
CA VAL A 186 -12.13 28.07 -0.88
C VAL A 186 -12.79 27.68 -2.20
N PHE A 187 -12.00 27.73 -3.26
CA PHE A 187 -12.40 27.37 -4.62
C PHE A 187 -11.86 25.96 -4.92
N LYS A 188 -12.71 25.05 -5.37
CA LYS A 188 -12.31 23.67 -5.65
C LYS A 188 -11.28 23.61 -6.78
N TRP A 189 -11.50 24.38 -7.85
CA TRP A 189 -10.60 24.39 -9.00
C TRP A 189 -10.17 25.81 -9.37
N THR A 190 -8.86 25.92 -9.59
CA THR A 190 -8.17 27.13 -10.04
C THR A 190 -7.26 26.79 -11.21
N ALA A 191 -6.50 27.74 -11.73
CA ALA A 191 -5.50 27.46 -12.75
C ALA A 191 -4.49 26.39 -12.27
N SER A 192 -4.13 26.42 -10.99
CA SER A 192 -3.17 25.47 -10.42
C SER A 192 -3.68 24.02 -10.40
N SER A 193 -5.00 23.80 -10.46
CA SER A 193 -5.59 22.46 -10.49
C SER A 193 -5.21 21.65 -11.73
N TRP A 194 -4.74 22.29 -12.81
CA TRP A 194 -4.15 21.62 -13.96
C TRP A 194 -2.82 20.92 -13.63
N CYS A 195 -2.18 21.28 -12.51
CA CYS A 195 -0.96 20.67 -11.98
C CYS A 195 -1.21 19.93 -10.66
N GLU A 196 -2.48 19.61 -10.36
CA GLU A 196 -2.92 18.82 -9.21
C GLU A 196 -3.84 17.68 -9.68
N ASP A 197 -3.36 16.93 -10.67
CA ASP A 197 -4.11 15.85 -11.34
C ASP A 197 -3.74 14.45 -10.79
N GLN A 198 -3.38 14.38 -9.53
CA GLN A 198 -2.98 13.13 -8.88
C GLN A 198 -4.10 12.08 -8.92
N ASP A 199 -3.70 10.80 -8.98
CA ASP A 199 -4.57 9.63 -8.90
C ASP A 199 -5.17 9.49 -7.49
N PHE A 200 -6.22 10.27 -7.21
CA PHE A 200 -6.85 10.30 -5.90
C PHE A 200 -8.28 10.86 -5.94
N TYR A 201 -8.96 10.83 -4.79
CA TYR A 201 -10.24 11.52 -4.64
C TYR A 201 -10.09 13.05 -4.75
N ARG A 202 -10.92 13.68 -5.55
CA ARG A 202 -10.97 15.12 -5.79
C ARG A 202 -11.80 15.79 -4.70
N PHE A 203 -11.13 16.16 -3.61
CA PHE A 203 -11.73 16.85 -2.50
C PHE A 203 -11.65 18.38 -2.63
N SER A 204 -12.14 19.08 -1.59
CA SER A 204 -11.93 20.51 -1.39
C SER A 204 -12.29 20.93 0.03
N GLY A 205 -11.89 22.14 0.41
CA GLY A 205 -12.16 22.70 1.73
C GLY A 205 -10.89 22.88 2.58
N ILE A 206 -11.10 23.31 3.83
CA ILE A 206 -10.03 23.51 4.80
C ILE A 206 -9.86 22.19 5.56
N TYR A 207 -8.93 21.35 5.12
CA TYR A 207 -8.84 19.96 5.58
C TYR A 207 -7.69 19.66 6.55
N ARG A 208 -6.78 20.61 6.77
CA ARG A 208 -5.78 20.55 7.84
C ARG A 208 -6.00 21.66 8.84
N ASP A 209 -5.29 21.63 9.96
CA ASP A 209 -5.44 22.52 11.09
C ASP A 209 -5.40 23.99 10.73
N VAL A 210 -6.20 24.79 11.45
CA VAL A 210 -6.16 26.25 11.40
C VAL A 210 -5.91 26.78 12.80
N TYR A 211 -4.92 27.67 12.93
CA TYR A 211 -4.62 28.31 14.21
C TYR A 211 -4.16 29.77 14.02
N LEU A 212 -4.47 30.58 15.03
CA LEU A 212 -3.78 31.86 15.21
C LEU A 212 -2.43 31.58 15.85
N PHE A 213 -1.43 32.37 15.49
CA PHE A 213 -0.16 32.35 16.20
C PHE A 213 0.38 33.76 16.41
N THR A 214 1.25 33.89 17.39
CA THR A 214 1.97 35.11 17.71
C THR A 214 3.43 34.77 17.96
N VAL A 215 4.27 35.75 17.85
CA VAL A 215 5.70 35.59 18.06
C VAL A 215 6.18 36.57 19.14
N PRO A 216 7.25 36.24 19.89
CA PRO A 216 7.86 37.20 20.82
C PRO A 216 8.62 38.32 20.09
N ASP A 217 9.10 39.31 20.83
CA ASP A 217 9.84 40.45 20.26
C ASP A 217 11.17 40.06 19.61
N VAL A 218 11.80 39.00 20.09
CA VAL A 218 12.94 38.34 19.46
C VAL A 218 12.53 36.91 19.11
N HIS A 219 12.47 36.60 17.84
CA HIS A 219 11.88 35.35 17.32
C HIS A 219 12.74 34.79 16.19
N VAL A 220 13.02 33.50 16.21
CA VAL A 220 13.59 32.74 15.09
C VAL A 220 12.49 32.46 14.07
N TYR A 221 12.51 33.19 12.98
CA TYR A 221 11.52 33.04 11.90
C TYR A 221 11.77 31.78 11.05
N ASP A 222 13.05 31.52 10.73
CA ASP A 222 13.46 30.36 9.96
C ASP A 222 14.71 29.72 10.58
N LEU A 223 14.71 28.39 10.55
CA LEU A 223 15.78 27.56 11.08
C LEU A 223 16.20 26.53 10.03
N ARG A 224 17.51 26.46 9.76
CA ARG A 224 18.08 25.40 8.92
C ARG A 224 19.16 24.66 9.69
N ILE A 225 19.05 23.33 9.73
CA ILE A 225 19.97 22.42 10.42
C ILE A 225 20.59 21.47 9.38
N ARG A 226 21.91 21.42 9.32
CA ARG A 226 22.67 20.45 8.51
C ARG A 226 23.65 19.72 9.39
N ALA A 227 23.51 18.40 9.46
CA ALA A 227 24.31 17.52 10.31
C ALA A 227 25.00 16.46 9.45
N ILE A 228 26.16 16.80 8.89
CA ILE A 228 26.80 16.02 7.84
C ILE A 228 28.14 15.45 8.34
N PRO A 229 28.24 14.10 8.47
CA PRO A 229 29.52 13.44 8.71
C PRO A 229 30.51 13.63 7.55
N ASP A 230 31.80 13.67 7.88
CA ASP A 230 32.86 13.64 6.88
C ASP A 230 32.94 12.29 6.17
N GLU A 231 33.82 12.15 5.19
CA GLU A 231 34.00 10.88 4.45
C GLU A 231 34.51 9.74 5.33
N THR A 232 35.15 10.04 6.45
CA THR A 232 35.65 9.04 7.40
C THR A 232 34.57 8.57 8.38
N LEU A 233 33.45 9.32 8.48
CA LEU A 233 32.34 9.12 9.40
C LEU A 233 32.74 9.25 10.89
N LYS A 234 33.94 9.78 11.16
CA LYS A 234 34.46 9.96 12.54
C LYS A 234 34.27 11.38 13.05
N LYS A 235 34.01 12.30 12.16
CA LYS A 235 33.69 13.67 12.46
C LYS A 235 32.45 14.08 11.70
N ALA A 236 31.68 14.99 12.26
CA ALA A 236 30.57 15.61 11.56
C ALA A 236 30.56 17.11 11.77
N GLU A 237 30.13 17.82 10.76
CA GLU A 237 29.79 19.24 10.86
C GLU A 237 28.30 19.37 11.18
N LEU A 238 27.99 20.17 12.22
CA LEU A 238 26.61 20.59 12.52
C LEU A 238 26.54 22.10 12.27
N GLU A 239 25.91 22.43 11.14
CA GLU A 239 25.61 23.82 10.76
C GLU A 239 24.18 24.17 11.16
N ILE A 240 24.01 25.25 11.90
CA ILE A 240 22.73 25.80 12.34
C ILE A 240 22.65 27.23 11.84
N VAL A 241 21.70 27.52 10.95
CA VAL A 241 21.44 28.86 10.42
C VAL A 241 20.08 29.32 10.92
N THR A 242 20.04 30.50 11.53
CA THR A 242 18.80 31.12 12.01
C THR A 242 18.57 32.46 11.32
N SER A 243 17.33 32.70 10.90
CA SER A 243 16.83 33.99 10.47
C SER A 243 15.95 34.57 11.57
N THR A 244 16.30 35.74 12.12
CA THR A 244 15.71 36.22 13.37
C THR A 244 15.10 37.61 13.20
N TRP A 245 13.88 37.75 13.73
CA TRP A 245 13.30 39.10 13.96
C TRP A 245 13.71 39.61 15.34
N GLY A 246 14.00 40.89 15.43
CA GLY A 246 14.48 41.51 16.68
C GLY A 246 15.98 41.30 16.92
N LYS A 247 16.43 41.73 18.11
CA LYS A 247 17.82 41.59 18.55
C LYS A 247 17.87 41.00 19.95
N GLY A 248 18.83 40.11 20.15
CA GLY A 248 18.92 39.40 21.41
C GLY A 248 20.11 38.46 21.49
N LYS A 249 19.93 37.40 22.25
CA LYS A 249 20.92 36.34 22.40
C LYS A 249 20.24 34.97 22.19
N MET A 250 21.02 34.05 21.68
CA MET A 250 20.65 32.65 21.52
C MET A 250 21.65 31.78 22.26
N LYS A 251 21.17 30.92 23.12
CA LYS A 251 21.96 29.85 23.73
C LYS A 251 21.55 28.54 23.02
N LEU A 252 22.53 27.90 22.40
CA LEU A 252 22.39 26.60 21.73
C LEU A 252 22.92 25.52 22.65
N THR A 253 22.16 24.42 22.78
CA THR A 253 22.57 23.25 23.56
C THR A 253 22.33 21.99 22.72
N LEU A 254 23.39 21.23 22.46
CA LEU A 254 23.29 19.89 21.88
C LEU A 254 23.44 18.87 22.98
N SER A 255 22.48 17.96 23.10
CA SER A 255 22.50 16.90 24.11
C SER A 255 22.05 15.58 23.54
N ARG A 256 22.29 14.50 24.28
CA ARG A 256 21.80 13.16 23.95
C ARG A 256 21.49 12.40 25.23
N LYS A 257 20.27 11.86 25.33
CA LYS A 257 19.77 11.13 26.52
C LYS A 257 20.00 11.92 27.83
N GLY A 258 19.86 13.25 27.76
CA GLY A 258 20.04 14.16 28.89
C GLY A 258 21.49 14.58 29.19
N GLU A 259 22.49 14.06 28.47
CA GLU A 259 23.88 14.48 28.60
C GLU A 259 24.18 15.61 27.62
N ILE A 260 24.66 16.75 28.15
CA ILE A 260 25.04 17.92 27.32
C ILE A 260 26.40 17.63 26.69
N LEU A 261 26.43 17.70 25.36
CA LEU A 261 27.65 17.49 24.57
C LEU A 261 28.32 18.81 24.21
N LEU A 262 27.55 19.81 23.78
CA LEU A 262 28.01 21.13 23.40
C LEU A 262 27.03 22.22 23.86
N GLN A 263 27.55 23.38 24.18
CA GLN A 263 26.76 24.56 24.51
C GLN A 263 27.48 25.83 24.09
N GLU A 264 26.77 26.77 23.47
CA GLU A 264 27.31 28.04 23.04
C GLU A 264 26.26 29.14 23.17
N GLU A 265 26.69 30.38 23.54
CA GLU A 265 25.86 31.59 23.55
C GLU A 265 26.31 32.54 22.43
N ARG A 266 25.36 33.05 21.66
CA ARG A 266 25.60 33.93 20.51
C ARG A 266 24.68 35.15 20.56
N SER A 267 25.09 36.24 19.94
CA SER A 267 24.25 37.43 19.76
C SER A 267 23.46 37.30 18.47
N LEU A 268 22.16 37.59 18.52
CA LEU A 268 21.25 37.56 17.38
C LEU A 268 20.98 38.95 16.82
N ASN A 269 21.10 39.13 15.52
CA ASN A 269 20.76 40.35 14.79
C ASN A 269 20.53 40.07 13.30
N GLY A 270 19.37 39.51 12.96
CA GLY A 270 19.05 39.05 11.61
C GLY A 270 19.52 37.62 11.38
N GLU A 271 20.33 37.37 10.37
CA GLU A 271 20.86 36.04 10.08
C GLU A 271 22.09 35.72 10.94
N ASP A 272 22.15 34.54 11.53
CA ASP A 272 23.30 34.01 12.25
C ASP A 272 23.60 32.58 11.82
N THR A 273 24.88 32.21 11.80
CA THR A 273 25.34 30.86 11.47
C THR A 273 26.25 30.34 12.58
N CYS A 274 25.89 29.22 13.18
CA CYS A 274 26.68 28.47 14.14
C CYS A 274 27.16 27.17 13.51
N THR A 275 28.45 26.85 13.65
CA THR A 275 29.00 25.59 13.14
C THR A 275 29.78 24.88 14.23
N TRP A 276 29.46 23.64 14.49
CA TRP A 276 30.13 22.75 15.44
C TRP A 276 30.77 21.55 14.76
N GLU A 277 31.95 21.14 15.20
CA GLU A 277 32.54 19.86 14.86
C GLU A 277 32.22 18.82 15.95
N ILE A 278 31.58 17.74 15.56
CA ILE A 278 31.20 16.63 16.45
C ILE A 278 32.16 15.45 16.19
N GLN A 279 32.81 14.96 17.25
CA GLN A 279 33.68 13.79 17.15
C GLN A 279 32.89 12.51 17.37
N ASP A 280 33.19 11.48 16.58
CA ASP A 280 32.57 10.14 16.63
C ASP A 280 31.04 10.17 16.78
N PRO A 281 30.31 10.86 15.87
CA PRO A 281 28.86 10.98 15.96
C PRO A 281 28.19 9.62 15.81
N LEU A 282 27.14 9.37 16.59
CA LEU A 282 26.24 8.26 16.30
C LEU A 282 25.38 8.59 15.09
N LEU A 283 25.50 7.77 14.06
CA LEU A 283 24.89 8.04 12.79
C LEU A 283 23.40 7.64 12.77
N TRP A 284 22.61 8.38 12.00
CA TRP A 284 21.22 8.09 11.76
C TRP A 284 21.04 7.18 10.53
N SER A 285 20.18 6.16 10.66
CA SER A 285 19.74 5.31 9.58
C SER A 285 18.37 4.72 9.91
N ALA A 286 17.71 4.04 8.95
CA ALA A 286 16.47 3.32 9.23
C ALA A 286 16.65 2.12 10.17
N GLU A 287 17.87 1.56 10.24
CA GLU A 287 18.21 0.47 11.16
C GLU A 287 18.53 0.99 12.55
N GLU A 288 19.21 2.12 12.64
CA GLU A 288 19.64 2.78 13.88
C GLU A 288 19.29 4.28 13.82
N PRO A 289 18.04 4.68 14.16
CA PRO A 289 17.59 6.06 14.06
C PRO A 289 18.09 6.90 15.24
N ASN A 290 19.41 7.10 15.31
CA ASN A 290 20.06 7.86 16.37
C ASN A 290 19.79 9.35 16.19
N LEU A 291 19.08 9.94 17.14
CA LEU A 291 18.78 11.36 17.19
C LEU A 291 19.45 12.02 18.41
N TYR A 292 19.85 13.26 18.22
CA TYR A 292 20.33 14.18 19.25
C TYR A 292 19.27 15.24 19.49
N ASP A 293 19.27 15.81 20.69
CA ASP A 293 18.40 16.92 21.09
C ASP A 293 19.17 18.21 20.91
N LEU A 294 18.67 19.09 20.04
CA LEU A 294 19.16 20.46 19.87
C LEU A 294 18.11 21.40 20.45
N GLU A 295 18.54 22.26 21.38
CA GLU A 295 17.66 23.25 21.98
C GLU A 295 18.24 24.67 21.79
N LEU A 296 17.39 25.57 21.32
CA LEU A 296 17.68 26.98 21.19
C LEU A 296 16.86 27.75 22.22
N GLU A 297 17.54 28.40 23.20
CA GLU A 297 16.93 29.32 24.14
C GLU A 297 17.19 30.74 23.65
N ILE A 298 16.14 31.48 23.28
CA ILE A 298 16.21 32.83 22.74
C ILE A 298 15.86 33.83 23.84
N SER A 299 16.71 34.87 24.05
CA SER A 299 16.48 35.95 25.00
C SER A 299 16.65 37.30 24.34
N ASP A 300 16.01 38.35 24.89
CA ASP A 300 16.24 39.73 24.47
C ASP A 300 17.58 40.25 24.99
N GLU A 301 17.93 41.51 24.62
CA GLU A 301 19.16 42.14 25.04
C GLU A 301 19.27 42.28 26.58
N SER A 302 18.17 42.27 27.32
CA SER A 302 18.13 42.28 28.78
C SER A 302 18.37 40.91 29.43
N GLY A 303 18.38 39.85 28.64
CA GLY A 303 18.51 38.47 29.09
C GLY A 303 17.16 37.83 29.50
N LYS A 304 16.03 38.45 29.19
CA LYS A 304 14.70 37.85 29.40
C LYS A 304 14.40 36.83 28.33
N LEU A 305 14.08 35.60 28.74
CA LEU A 305 13.68 34.52 27.84
C LEU A 305 12.48 34.93 26.97
N GLN A 306 12.56 34.68 25.68
CA GLN A 306 11.56 34.96 24.66
C GLN A 306 10.91 33.69 24.14
N GLU A 307 11.71 32.70 23.77
CA GLU A 307 11.24 31.41 23.31
C GLU A 307 12.28 30.30 23.50
N ILE A 308 11.80 29.04 23.50
CA ILE A 308 12.60 27.81 23.49
C ILE A 308 12.18 27.01 22.27
N ILE A 309 13.14 26.59 21.45
CA ILE A 309 12.94 25.79 20.25
C ILE A 309 13.68 24.47 20.42
N PRO A 310 12.96 23.35 20.64
CA PRO A 310 13.54 22.01 20.63
C PRO A 310 13.51 21.42 19.23
N GLU A 311 14.62 20.86 18.78
CA GLU A 311 14.72 20.15 17.51
C GLU A 311 15.46 18.81 17.66
N LYS A 312 15.21 17.87 16.72
CA LYS A 312 15.91 16.61 16.64
C LYS A 312 16.95 16.65 15.51
N VAL A 313 18.14 16.18 15.79
CA VAL A 313 19.26 16.18 14.83
C VAL A 313 19.72 14.75 14.58
N GLY A 314 19.71 14.34 13.32
CA GLY A 314 20.26 13.06 12.86
C GLY A 314 21.49 13.26 11.99
N PHE A 315 22.63 12.73 12.40
CA PHE A 315 23.85 12.79 11.61
C PHE A 315 23.85 11.68 10.57
N ARG A 316 23.83 12.07 9.29
CA ARG A 316 23.89 11.12 8.19
C ARG A 316 24.57 11.73 6.96
N ARG A 317 25.27 10.89 6.20
CA ARG A 317 25.85 11.26 4.91
C ARG A 317 25.16 10.46 3.81
N PHE A 318 24.39 11.12 2.97
CA PHE A 318 23.74 10.51 1.80
C PHE A 318 24.31 11.16 0.54
N GLU A 319 24.86 10.35 -0.35
CA GLU A 319 25.57 10.87 -1.51
C GLU A 319 25.56 9.87 -2.68
N MET A 320 25.82 10.41 -3.88
CA MET A 320 26.09 9.62 -5.07
C MET A 320 27.59 9.34 -5.14
N LYS A 321 27.98 8.06 -5.17
CA LYS A 321 29.36 7.63 -5.30
C LYS A 321 29.48 6.55 -6.36
N ASP A 322 30.26 6.82 -7.41
CA ASP A 322 30.48 5.91 -8.55
C ASP A 322 29.14 5.43 -9.20
N GLY A 323 28.16 6.32 -9.30
CA GLY A 323 26.83 6.03 -9.83
C GLY A 323 25.97 5.11 -8.94
N ILE A 324 26.24 5.09 -7.63
CA ILE A 324 25.50 4.33 -6.61
C ILE A 324 25.12 5.27 -5.48
N MET A 325 23.89 5.24 -5.04
CA MET A 325 23.44 5.95 -3.84
C MET A 325 23.96 5.26 -2.60
N THR A 326 24.61 6.01 -1.73
CA THR A 326 25.19 5.50 -0.48
C THR A 326 24.69 6.28 0.72
N LEU A 327 24.39 5.57 1.80
CA LEU A 327 24.09 6.14 3.11
C LEU A 327 25.21 5.73 4.07
N ASN A 328 25.85 6.71 4.70
CA ASN A 328 26.95 6.48 5.64
C ASN A 328 28.01 5.53 5.03
N GLY A 329 28.34 5.76 3.75
CA GLY A 329 29.32 4.99 3.02
C GLY A 329 28.89 3.59 2.58
N LYS A 330 27.64 3.19 2.78
CA LYS A 330 27.10 1.87 2.37
C LYS A 330 26.05 2.04 1.27
N ARG A 331 26.06 1.11 0.28
CA ARG A 331 25.04 1.07 -0.77
C ARG A 331 23.67 0.86 -0.14
N ILE A 332 22.75 1.81 -0.35
CA ILE A 332 21.36 1.69 0.10
C ILE A 332 20.52 0.88 -0.90
N VAL A 333 19.51 0.16 -0.38
CA VAL A 333 18.44 -0.44 -1.17
C VAL A 333 17.11 0.01 -0.58
N PHE A 334 16.28 0.64 -1.40
CA PHE A 334 14.94 1.06 -1.02
C PHE A 334 14.00 -0.14 -1.04
N LYS A 335 13.39 -0.40 0.10
CA LYS A 335 12.32 -1.37 0.34
C LYS A 335 11.08 -0.55 0.65
N GLY A 336 10.64 0.17 -0.37
CA GLY A 336 9.74 1.29 -0.23
C GLY A 336 8.29 0.97 -0.53
N VAL A 337 7.45 1.94 -0.19
CA VAL A 337 6.04 2.00 -0.55
C VAL A 337 5.67 3.44 -0.88
N ASN A 338 4.82 3.63 -1.89
CA ASN A 338 4.14 4.89 -2.13
C ASN A 338 3.03 5.04 -1.10
N ARG A 339 2.84 6.22 -0.53
CA ARG A 339 1.83 6.45 0.48
C ARG A 339 1.01 7.69 0.19
N HIS A 340 -0.26 7.49 -0.16
CA HIS A 340 -1.25 8.55 -0.09
C HIS A 340 -1.61 8.86 1.36
N GLU A 341 -1.77 10.14 1.69
CA GLU A 341 -2.29 10.58 2.97
C GLU A 341 -3.82 10.44 2.94
N PHE A 342 -4.33 9.31 3.45
CA PHE A 342 -5.75 8.97 3.30
C PHE A 342 -6.32 8.26 4.55
N SER A 343 -7.57 8.62 4.88
CA SER A 343 -8.42 7.97 5.87
C SER A 343 -9.80 7.71 5.28
N SER A 344 -10.33 6.51 5.47
CA SER A 344 -11.69 6.15 5.03
C SER A 344 -12.81 6.95 5.70
N VAL A 345 -12.49 7.68 6.77
CA VAL A 345 -13.46 8.47 7.55
C VAL A 345 -13.38 9.95 7.23
N THR A 346 -12.17 10.48 7.03
CA THR A 346 -11.89 11.92 6.98
C THR A 346 -11.18 12.37 5.71
N GLY A 347 -11.02 11.47 4.72
CA GLY A 347 -10.29 11.80 3.48
C GLY A 347 -8.80 12.02 3.73
N ARG A 348 -8.24 13.14 3.26
CA ARG A 348 -6.81 13.46 3.47
C ARG A 348 -6.49 14.14 4.81
N HIS A 349 -7.46 14.28 5.69
CA HIS A 349 -7.21 14.65 7.08
C HIS A 349 -6.93 13.40 7.91
N VAL A 350 -5.64 13.07 8.10
CA VAL A 350 -5.22 11.84 8.78
C VAL A 350 -4.76 12.17 10.20
N SER A 351 -5.30 11.46 11.18
CA SER A 351 -4.95 11.65 12.58
C SER A 351 -3.53 11.15 12.90
N ARG A 352 -2.93 11.68 13.98
CA ARG A 352 -1.61 11.22 14.43
C ARG A 352 -1.61 9.72 14.78
N GLU A 353 -2.71 9.20 15.30
CA GLU A 353 -2.89 7.79 15.63
C GLU A 353 -2.86 6.92 14.37
N GLU A 354 -3.51 7.35 13.28
CA GLU A 354 -3.49 6.66 11.99
C GLU A 354 -2.08 6.71 11.37
N LEU A 355 -1.41 7.87 11.39
CA LEU A 355 -0.03 8.00 10.94
C LEU A 355 0.92 7.06 11.70
N LEU A 356 0.77 6.99 13.02
CA LEU A 356 1.57 6.10 13.85
C LEU A 356 1.29 4.62 13.53
N LYS A 357 0.02 4.25 13.29
CA LYS A 357 -0.33 2.89 12.89
C LYS A 357 0.32 2.52 11.56
N ASP A 358 0.35 3.42 10.58
CA ASP A 358 1.03 3.21 9.30
C ASP A 358 2.52 2.94 9.50
N ILE A 359 3.22 3.82 10.22
CA ILE A 359 4.66 3.71 10.49
C ILE A 359 5.00 2.40 11.21
N VAL A 360 4.22 2.04 12.23
CA VAL A 360 4.40 0.79 12.98
C VAL A 360 4.19 -0.43 12.08
N THR A 361 3.12 -0.42 11.27
CA THR A 361 2.85 -1.51 10.32
C THR A 361 3.97 -1.65 9.29
N MET A 362 4.48 -0.55 8.77
CA MET A 362 5.61 -0.56 7.83
C MET A 362 6.86 -1.18 8.46
N LYS A 363 7.25 -0.73 9.65
CA LYS A 363 8.41 -1.28 10.37
C LYS A 363 8.26 -2.76 10.69
N GLN A 364 7.07 -3.21 11.11
CA GLN A 364 6.76 -4.61 11.40
C GLN A 364 6.85 -5.51 10.16
N ASN A 365 6.76 -4.91 8.96
CA ASN A 365 6.80 -5.61 7.68
C ASN A 365 8.03 -5.28 6.83
N ASN A 366 9.12 -4.84 7.46
CA ASN A 366 10.43 -4.61 6.84
C ASN A 366 10.45 -3.50 5.76
N ILE A 367 9.43 -2.66 5.69
CA ILE A 367 9.42 -1.49 4.81
C ILE A 367 10.35 -0.44 5.43
N ASN A 368 11.33 0.04 4.66
CA ASN A 368 12.33 0.99 5.13
C ASN A 368 12.20 2.39 4.52
N ALA A 369 11.30 2.58 3.55
CA ALA A 369 11.18 3.84 2.82
C ALA A 369 9.74 4.17 2.44
N ILE A 370 9.44 5.47 2.37
CA ILE A 370 8.17 6.02 1.87
C ILE A 370 8.49 7.01 0.74
N ARG A 371 7.68 7.01 -0.32
CA ARG A 371 7.52 8.14 -1.22
C ARG A 371 6.18 8.80 -0.91
N THR A 372 6.20 10.11 -0.60
CA THR A 372 4.98 10.87 -0.33
C THR A 372 4.29 11.17 -1.67
N CYS A 373 3.48 10.26 -2.14
CA CYS A 373 2.85 10.36 -3.45
C CYS A 373 1.56 11.19 -3.39
N HIS A 374 1.39 12.21 -4.18
CA HIS A 374 2.37 12.95 -4.99
C HIS A 374 2.30 14.42 -4.54
N TYR A 375 2.53 14.65 -3.25
CA TYR A 375 2.40 15.94 -2.58
C TYR A 375 3.04 15.90 -1.18
N PRO A 376 3.34 17.05 -0.57
CA PRO A 376 3.79 17.10 0.81
C PRO A 376 2.72 16.62 1.78
N ASP A 377 3.04 15.59 2.56
CA ASP A 377 2.18 15.10 3.66
C ASP A 377 2.14 16.12 4.81
N ALA A 378 1.25 15.90 5.78
CA ALA A 378 1.22 16.69 7.01
C ALA A 378 2.52 16.52 7.83
N SER A 379 3.01 17.59 8.44
CA SER A 379 4.29 17.61 9.18
C SER A 379 4.52 16.47 10.18
N PRO A 380 3.52 15.91 10.88
CA PRO A 380 3.77 14.83 11.84
C PRO A 380 4.41 13.57 11.26
N ILE A 381 4.19 13.23 9.98
CA ILE A 381 4.75 12.01 9.37
C ILE A 381 6.28 12.09 9.27
N TYR A 382 6.84 13.27 8.95
CA TYR A 382 8.28 13.47 8.80
C TYR A 382 8.99 13.22 10.13
N ARG A 383 8.44 13.73 11.24
CA ARG A 383 8.97 13.49 12.60
C ARG A 383 8.88 12.03 13.00
N LEU A 384 7.79 11.35 12.65
CA LEU A 384 7.66 9.91 12.87
C LEU A 384 8.70 9.12 12.06
N CYS A 385 8.96 9.51 10.82
CA CYS A 385 10.01 8.90 10.00
C CYS A 385 11.41 9.10 10.58
N ASP A 386 11.70 10.29 11.13
CA ASP A 386 12.96 10.55 11.83
C ASP A 386 13.14 9.66 13.05
N GLU A 387 12.08 9.52 13.87
CA GLU A 387 12.13 8.79 15.14
C GLU A 387 12.12 7.27 14.96
N TYR A 388 11.32 6.77 14.01
CA TYR A 388 11.16 5.32 13.77
C TYR A 388 12.17 4.77 12.77
N GLY A 389 12.87 5.62 12.05
CA GLY A 389 13.83 5.23 11.03
C GLY A 389 13.15 4.73 9.76
N ILE A 390 12.60 5.63 8.97
CA ILE A 390 12.07 5.38 7.62
C ILE A 390 12.66 6.43 6.68
N TYR A 391 13.26 5.99 5.60
CA TYR A 391 13.78 6.88 4.56
C TYR A 391 12.62 7.52 3.78
N MET A 392 12.82 8.72 3.28
CA MET A 392 11.79 9.42 2.53
C MET A 392 12.29 9.94 1.19
N ILE A 393 11.49 9.72 0.15
CA ILE A 393 11.43 10.59 -1.03
C ILE A 393 10.28 11.56 -0.76
N ALA A 394 10.61 12.81 -0.45
CA ALA A 394 9.62 13.85 -0.24
C ALA A 394 9.26 14.50 -1.58
N GLU A 395 7.98 14.40 -1.96
CA GLU A 395 7.55 14.78 -3.30
C GLU A 395 6.73 16.06 -3.31
N ASN A 396 7.04 16.90 -4.28
CA ASN A 396 6.37 18.17 -4.51
C ASN A 396 4.97 17.96 -5.10
N ASN A 397 4.07 18.91 -4.83
CA ASN A 397 2.72 18.93 -5.36
C ASN A 397 2.72 19.27 -6.86
N LEU A 398 2.89 18.27 -7.70
CA LEU A 398 2.82 18.38 -9.16
C LEU A 398 2.39 17.06 -9.77
N GLU A 399 1.27 17.09 -10.48
CA GLU A 399 0.88 16.10 -11.48
C GLU A 399 0.01 16.76 -12.55
N SER A 400 0.24 16.41 -13.81
CA SER A 400 -0.51 16.93 -14.95
C SER A 400 -0.74 15.86 -16.03
N HIS A 401 -0.98 14.63 -15.56
CA HIS A 401 -1.06 13.40 -16.35
C HIS A 401 -2.01 13.56 -17.54
N GLY A 402 -3.24 14.01 -17.31
CA GLY A 402 -4.25 14.14 -18.39
C GLY A 402 -3.82 15.06 -19.52
N THR A 403 -2.94 16.05 -19.30
CA THR A 403 -2.49 16.93 -20.39
C THR A 403 -1.56 16.27 -21.40
N TRP A 404 -0.66 15.38 -20.93
CA TRP A 404 0.24 14.68 -21.84
C TRP A 404 -0.37 13.38 -22.39
N ASP A 405 -1.23 12.73 -21.65
CA ASP A 405 -1.96 11.55 -22.12
C ASP A 405 -2.84 11.91 -23.33
N ILE A 406 -3.61 13.01 -23.25
CA ILE A 406 -4.36 13.56 -24.37
C ILE A 406 -3.43 13.91 -25.53
N ALA A 407 -2.27 14.51 -25.26
CA ALA A 407 -1.30 14.90 -26.27
C ALA A 407 -0.73 13.69 -27.02
N GLU A 408 -0.37 12.62 -26.32
CA GLU A 408 0.08 11.38 -26.94
C GLU A 408 -0.99 10.73 -27.82
N PHE A 409 -2.24 10.75 -27.38
CA PHE A 409 -3.37 10.22 -28.12
C PHE A 409 -3.71 11.04 -29.36
N THR A 410 -3.66 12.37 -29.26
CA THR A 410 -4.04 13.29 -30.36
C THR A 410 -2.87 13.70 -31.24
N GLY A 411 -1.66 13.67 -30.75
CA GLY A 411 -0.45 14.24 -31.37
C GLY A 411 -0.35 15.76 -31.25
N ASP A 412 -1.20 16.40 -30.43
CA ASP A 412 -1.18 17.85 -30.17
C ASP A 412 -0.59 18.11 -28.77
N TYR A 413 0.61 18.63 -28.72
CA TYR A 413 1.38 18.95 -27.51
C TYR A 413 1.19 20.40 -27.02
N THR A 414 0.20 21.13 -27.55
CA THR A 414 0.01 22.55 -27.24
C THR A 414 -0.43 22.78 -25.80
N ASP A 415 -1.24 21.90 -25.25
CA ASP A 415 -1.85 22.03 -23.92
C ASP A 415 -1.06 21.38 -22.78
N ILE A 416 0.09 20.79 -23.07
CA ILE A 416 0.93 20.22 -22.00
C ILE A 416 1.39 21.30 -21.02
N VAL A 417 1.24 21.05 -19.72
CA VAL A 417 1.73 21.92 -18.63
C VAL A 417 2.47 21.09 -17.57
N PRO A 418 3.44 21.67 -16.83
CA PRO A 418 4.05 22.99 -17.06
C PRO A 418 5.02 23.02 -18.26
N HIS A 419 5.73 21.91 -18.56
CA HIS A 419 6.65 21.70 -19.68
C HIS A 419 7.68 22.82 -19.86
N ASN A 420 7.48 23.70 -20.90
CA ASN A 420 8.37 24.83 -21.22
C ASN A 420 7.60 26.15 -21.18
N LYS A 421 6.56 26.29 -20.37
CA LYS A 421 5.64 27.42 -20.33
C LYS A 421 5.99 28.36 -19.16
N PRO A 422 6.70 29.46 -19.39
CA PRO A 422 7.24 30.31 -18.33
C PRO A 422 6.16 30.95 -17.43
N GLU A 423 4.90 31.00 -17.87
CA GLU A 423 3.79 31.47 -17.04
C GLU A 423 3.42 30.51 -15.90
N TRP A 424 3.83 29.23 -15.97
CA TRP A 424 3.62 28.24 -14.94
C TRP A 424 4.81 28.10 -13.96
N LEU A 425 6.02 28.48 -14.41
CA LEU A 425 7.25 28.31 -13.65
C LEU A 425 7.19 28.94 -12.25
N GLY A 426 6.61 30.15 -12.14
CA GLY A 426 6.51 30.86 -10.86
C GLY A 426 5.78 30.06 -9.78
N MET A 427 4.65 29.46 -10.14
CA MET A 427 3.85 28.60 -9.27
C MET A 427 4.63 27.32 -8.90
N MET A 428 5.32 26.69 -9.87
CA MET A 428 6.10 25.48 -9.63
C MET A 428 7.24 25.75 -8.63
N LEU A 429 7.96 26.86 -8.79
CA LEU A 429 9.03 27.22 -7.87
C LEU A 429 8.52 27.62 -6.48
N ASP A 430 7.34 28.19 -6.38
CA ASP A 430 6.68 28.49 -5.11
C ASP A 430 6.37 27.21 -4.33
N ARG A 431 5.82 26.19 -4.98
CA ARG A 431 5.54 24.88 -4.39
C ARG A 431 6.82 24.20 -3.90
N VAL A 432 7.84 24.14 -4.75
CA VAL A 432 9.16 23.60 -4.41
C VAL A 432 9.75 24.31 -3.19
N ASN A 433 9.72 25.65 -3.16
CA ASN A 433 10.21 26.44 -2.05
C ASN A 433 9.39 26.19 -0.77
N SER A 434 8.06 26.13 -0.86
CA SER A 434 7.18 25.91 0.28
C SER A 434 7.48 24.56 0.95
N MET A 435 7.57 23.48 0.17
CA MET A 435 7.92 22.16 0.68
C MET A 435 9.34 22.15 1.28
N TYR A 436 10.33 22.65 0.53
CA TYR A 436 11.70 22.65 0.98
C TYR A 436 11.86 23.40 2.31
N GLN A 437 11.35 24.63 2.41
CA GLN A 437 11.52 25.43 3.62
C GLN A 437 10.89 24.75 4.83
N ARG A 438 9.69 24.19 4.67
CA ARG A 438 9.00 23.50 5.76
C ARG A 438 9.78 22.27 6.24
N ASP A 439 10.27 21.43 5.32
CA ASP A 439 10.70 20.07 5.64
C ASP A 439 12.23 19.88 5.66
N LYS A 440 13.02 20.90 5.35
CA LYS A 440 14.49 20.83 5.16
C LYS A 440 15.30 20.27 6.33
N ASN A 441 14.74 20.25 7.55
CA ASN A 441 15.45 19.83 8.77
C ASN A 441 15.33 18.34 9.10
N HIS A 442 14.51 17.59 8.37
CA HIS A 442 14.26 16.18 8.65
C HIS A 442 15.36 15.27 8.10
N PRO A 443 16.10 14.51 8.94
CA PRO A 443 17.13 13.58 8.47
C PRO A 443 16.55 12.39 7.67
N ALA A 444 15.28 12.03 7.85
CA ALA A 444 14.61 10.98 7.10
C ALA A 444 14.52 11.28 5.60
N ILE A 445 14.42 12.52 5.20
CA ILE A 445 14.39 12.91 3.78
C ILE A 445 15.77 12.71 3.17
N LEU A 446 15.89 11.77 2.25
CA LEU A 446 17.11 11.52 1.49
C LEU A 446 17.07 12.13 0.09
N ILE A 447 15.86 12.21 -0.49
CA ILE A 447 15.66 12.62 -1.88
C ILE A 447 14.49 13.62 -1.92
N TRP A 448 14.70 14.72 -2.63
CA TRP A 448 13.65 15.63 -3.03
C TRP A 448 13.10 15.19 -4.38
N SER A 449 11.77 15.14 -4.56
CA SER A 449 11.15 14.82 -5.83
C SER A 449 10.40 16.01 -6.41
N CYS A 450 10.59 16.27 -7.70
CA CYS A 450 9.96 17.40 -8.39
C CYS A 450 8.46 17.22 -8.58
N GLY A 451 7.96 15.98 -8.55
CA GLY A 451 6.54 15.66 -8.77
C GLY A 451 6.37 14.32 -9.43
N ASN A 452 5.18 14.11 -9.98
CA ASN A 452 4.72 12.90 -10.62
C ASN A 452 4.16 13.19 -12.02
N GLU A 453 4.12 12.19 -12.87
CA GLU A 453 3.41 12.04 -14.16
C GLU A 453 3.09 13.35 -14.88
N SER A 454 4.12 14.15 -15.08
CA SER A 454 4.06 15.39 -15.87
C SER A 454 5.11 15.35 -16.97
N PHE A 455 4.78 15.89 -18.12
CA PHE A 455 5.72 15.89 -19.24
C PHE A 455 6.97 16.69 -18.89
N GLY A 456 8.13 16.05 -19.00
CA GLY A 456 9.41 16.69 -18.72
C GLY A 456 9.64 17.96 -19.53
N GLY A 457 10.56 18.82 -19.06
CA GLY A 457 10.87 20.07 -19.74
C GLY A 457 11.62 21.03 -18.86
N LYS A 458 11.72 22.27 -19.35
CA LYS A 458 12.50 23.32 -18.70
C LYS A 458 11.97 23.66 -17.30
N ASP A 459 10.68 23.75 -17.13
CA ASP A 459 10.11 24.23 -15.86
C ASP A 459 10.40 23.22 -14.72
N ILE A 460 10.28 21.91 -15.00
CA ILE A 460 10.64 20.87 -14.00
C ILE A 460 12.16 20.80 -13.79
N PHE A 461 12.95 21.06 -14.82
CA PHE A 461 14.40 21.18 -14.69
C PHE A 461 14.77 22.34 -13.75
N GLU A 462 14.14 23.51 -13.84
CA GLU A 462 14.36 24.64 -12.94
C GLU A 462 13.93 24.31 -11.49
N MET A 463 12.92 23.46 -11.29
CA MET A 463 12.57 22.95 -9.95
C MET A 463 13.71 22.09 -9.37
N SER A 464 14.30 21.22 -10.18
CA SER A 464 15.46 20.42 -9.78
C SER A 464 16.67 21.29 -9.43
N GLU A 465 16.98 22.29 -10.27
CA GLU A 465 18.06 23.23 -10.03
C GLU A 465 17.85 24.02 -8.72
N PHE A 466 16.60 24.31 -8.36
CA PHE A 466 16.30 24.93 -7.07
C PHE A 466 16.76 24.05 -5.91
N TYR A 467 16.43 22.73 -5.94
CA TYR A 467 16.86 21.80 -4.88
C TYR A 467 18.37 21.64 -4.83
N HIS A 468 19.05 21.42 -5.95
CA HIS A 468 20.51 21.29 -6.00
C HIS A 468 21.21 22.52 -5.42
N LYS A 469 20.70 23.71 -5.72
CA LYS A 469 21.26 24.98 -5.23
C LYS A 469 21.05 25.16 -3.73
N ASN A 470 19.88 24.82 -3.20
CA ASN A 470 19.52 25.10 -1.81
C ASN A 470 19.87 23.95 -0.86
N ASP A 471 19.96 22.73 -1.36
CA ASP A 471 20.28 21.54 -0.57
C ASP A 471 21.19 20.52 -1.26
N PRO A 472 22.50 20.79 -1.31
CA PRO A 472 23.46 19.86 -1.92
C PRO A 472 23.69 18.57 -1.08
N THR A 473 22.97 18.37 0.02
CA THR A 473 23.11 17.21 0.92
C THR A 473 22.10 16.11 0.64
N ARG A 474 21.22 16.34 -0.32
CA ARG A 474 20.19 15.40 -0.79
C ARG A 474 20.21 15.30 -2.31
N LEU A 475 19.71 14.20 -2.83
CA LEU A 475 19.58 14.01 -4.27
C LEU A 475 18.19 14.48 -4.74
N VAL A 476 18.07 14.64 -6.06
CA VAL A 476 16.82 15.06 -6.69
C VAL A 476 16.29 13.94 -7.60
N HIS A 477 15.02 13.67 -7.49
CA HIS A 477 14.28 12.66 -8.25
C HIS A 477 13.25 13.31 -9.18
N TYR A 478 13.13 12.77 -10.36
CA TYR A 478 11.99 12.96 -11.25
C TYR A 478 11.93 11.83 -12.28
N GLU A 479 10.77 11.16 -12.44
CA GLU A 479 10.62 10.01 -13.35
C GLU A 479 10.30 10.44 -14.79
N GLY A 480 9.55 11.52 -14.98
CA GLY A 480 9.06 11.96 -16.29
C GLY A 480 10.12 12.50 -17.26
N VAL A 481 11.42 12.36 -16.95
CA VAL A 481 12.53 12.71 -17.84
C VAL A 481 12.51 11.92 -19.15
N PHE A 482 11.83 10.79 -19.22
CA PHE A 482 11.74 9.97 -20.43
C PHE A 482 10.97 10.68 -21.56
N HIS A 483 10.07 11.60 -21.25
CA HIS A 483 9.34 12.39 -22.23
C HIS A 483 10.24 13.38 -22.97
N ASP A 484 11.24 13.97 -22.27
CA ASP A 484 12.23 14.88 -22.87
C ASP A 484 13.62 14.66 -22.29
N ARG A 485 14.37 13.75 -22.88
CA ARG A 485 15.73 13.41 -22.48
C ARG A 485 16.76 14.55 -22.65
N SER A 486 16.41 15.68 -23.28
CA SER A 486 17.27 16.86 -23.30
C SER A 486 17.46 17.47 -21.89
N TYR A 487 16.51 17.20 -20.99
CA TYR A 487 16.55 17.58 -19.57
C TYR A 487 16.88 16.39 -18.65
N ASN A 488 17.63 15.41 -19.12
CA ASN A 488 17.96 14.21 -18.32
C ASN A 488 18.67 14.52 -16.98
N ALA A 489 19.29 15.70 -16.86
CA ALA A 489 19.91 16.18 -15.61
C ALA A 489 18.91 16.57 -14.52
N THR A 490 17.60 16.60 -14.81
CA THR A 490 16.56 16.89 -13.81
C THR A 490 16.53 15.87 -12.68
N SER A 491 16.89 14.62 -12.94
CA SER A 491 16.94 13.56 -11.94
C SER A 491 18.36 13.02 -11.75
N ASP A 492 18.79 12.81 -10.51
CA ASP A 492 20.09 12.20 -10.20
C ASP A 492 20.12 10.69 -10.40
N MET A 493 18.97 10.05 -10.50
CA MET A 493 18.79 8.64 -10.77
C MET A 493 17.89 8.40 -11.97
N GLU A 494 18.04 7.25 -12.63
CA GLU A 494 16.99 6.76 -13.52
C GLU A 494 15.84 6.24 -12.64
N SER A 495 14.64 6.63 -12.97
CA SER A 495 13.45 6.23 -12.27
C SER A 495 12.35 5.88 -13.27
N GLN A 496 11.71 4.75 -13.08
CA GLN A 496 10.64 4.31 -13.96
C GLN A 496 9.48 3.71 -13.14
N MET A 497 8.31 3.70 -13.75
CA MET A 497 7.10 3.08 -13.23
C MET A 497 6.85 1.76 -13.95
N TYR A 498 6.62 0.72 -13.17
CA TYR A 498 6.20 -0.62 -13.62
C TYR A 498 7.07 -1.26 -14.72
N PRO A 499 8.40 -1.04 -14.78
CA PRO A 499 9.24 -1.72 -15.74
C PRO A 499 9.36 -3.20 -15.38
N SER A 500 9.38 -4.10 -16.36
CA SER A 500 9.75 -5.49 -16.08
C SER A 500 11.21 -5.60 -15.63
N VAL A 501 11.56 -6.67 -14.93
CA VAL A 501 12.95 -6.93 -14.52
C VAL A 501 13.90 -7.01 -15.74
N GLU A 502 13.41 -7.55 -16.83
CA GLU A 502 14.13 -7.60 -18.11
C GLU A 502 14.39 -6.20 -18.67
N ALA A 503 13.39 -5.33 -18.63
CA ALA A 503 13.51 -3.94 -19.09
C ALA A 503 14.53 -3.16 -18.24
N ILE A 504 14.57 -3.36 -16.93
CA ILE A 504 15.57 -2.76 -16.03
C ILE A 504 16.98 -3.21 -16.45
N ARG A 505 17.19 -4.52 -16.65
CA ARG A 505 18.49 -5.06 -17.08
C ARG A 505 18.91 -4.53 -18.44
N GLU A 506 17.97 -4.47 -19.40
CA GLU A 506 18.24 -3.93 -20.73
C GLU A 506 18.60 -2.45 -20.69
N PHE A 507 17.94 -1.67 -19.84
CA PHE A 507 18.25 -0.26 -19.66
C PHE A 507 19.67 -0.10 -19.09
N LEU A 508 19.98 -0.75 -17.98
CA LEU A 508 21.29 -0.66 -17.31
C LEU A 508 22.45 -1.21 -18.18
N ALA A 509 22.15 -2.15 -19.07
CA ALA A 509 23.13 -2.62 -20.05
C ALA A 509 23.46 -1.59 -21.15
N LYS A 510 22.56 -0.63 -21.40
CA LYS A 510 22.72 0.43 -22.41
C LYS A 510 23.25 1.73 -21.79
N ASP A 511 22.74 2.08 -20.61
CA ASP A 511 23.09 3.30 -19.88
C ASP A 511 23.20 3.00 -18.39
N ASP A 512 24.43 2.95 -17.89
CA ASP A 512 24.74 2.73 -16.48
C ASP A 512 25.30 3.99 -15.83
N SER A 513 25.05 5.17 -16.41
CA SER A 513 25.55 6.45 -15.90
C SER A 513 24.94 6.84 -14.56
N LYS A 514 23.69 6.39 -14.28
CA LYS A 514 22.95 6.65 -13.07
C LYS A 514 22.51 5.35 -12.37
N PRO A 515 22.25 5.37 -11.06
CA PRO A 515 21.55 4.27 -10.41
C PRO A 515 20.09 4.23 -10.87
N PHE A 516 19.46 3.07 -10.75
CA PHE A 516 18.07 2.84 -11.14
C PHE A 516 17.21 2.54 -9.92
N ILE A 517 16.04 3.17 -9.82
CA ILE A 517 14.97 2.81 -8.88
C ILE A 517 13.65 2.64 -9.65
N CYS A 518 12.75 1.83 -9.11
CA CYS A 518 11.34 1.85 -9.50
C CYS A 518 10.61 2.80 -8.54
N CYS A 519 10.27 4.02 -8.98
CA CYS A 519 9.45 4.88 -8.13
C CYS A 519 8.06 4.30 -7.90
N GLU A 520 7.59 3.43 -8.82
CA GLU A 520 6.39 2.63 -8.67
C GLU A 520 6.62 1.24 -9.28
N TYR A 521 6.21 0.21 -8.56
CA TYR A 521 6.25 -1.17 -9.05
C TYR A 521 5.27 -2.04 -8.26
N THR A 522 5.02 -3.26 -8.77
CA THR A 522 4.18 -4.23 -8.06
C THR A 522 2.83 -3.62 -7.68
N HIS A 523 2.06 -3.19 -8.71
CA HIS A 523 0.76 -2.55 -8.53
C HIS A 523 -0.19 -3.44 -7.72
N ALA A 524 -0.48 -3.01 -6.48
CA ALA A 524 -1.08 -3.87 -5.46
C ALA A 524 -2.62 -3.84 -5.45
N MET A 525 -3.25 -3.61 -6.60
CA MET A 525 -4.71 -3.57 -6.74
C MET A 525 -5.32 -4.96 -6.51
N GLY A 526 -6.26 -5.05 -5.56
CA GLY A 526 -6.94 -6.29 -5.21
C GLY A 526 -5.98 -7.43 -4.89
N ASN A 527 -6.22 -8.61 -5.45
CA ASN A 527 -5.36 -9.78 -5.31
C ASN A 527 -4.19 -9.70 -6.30
N SER A 528 -3.00 -9.35 -5.83
CA SER A 528 -1.86 -8.96 -6.63
C SER A 528 -0.52 -9.24 -5.92
N CYS A 529 0.54 -8.49 -6.21
CA CYS A 529 1.91 -8.67 -5.72
C CYS A 529 2.54 -10.01 -6.13
N GLY A 530 2.10 -10.57 -7.26
CA GLY A 530 2.73 -11.74 -7.86
C GLY A 530 4.13 -11.41 -8.41
N ALA A 531 5.05 -12.36 -8.29
CA ALA A 531 6.42 -12.27 -8.79
C ALA A 531 7.28 -11.11 -8.21
N MET A 532 6.88 -10.49 -7.11
CA MET A 532 7.61 -9.41 -6.43
C MET A 532 9.08 -9.79 -6.13
N HIS A 533 9.34 -11.05 -5.79
CA HIS A 533 10.69 -11.54 -5.50
C HIS A 533 11.68 -11.32 -6.65
N LYS A 534 11.24 -11.28 -7.89
CA LYS A 534 12.13 -11.02 -9.04
C LYS A 534 12.81 -9.65 -8.95
N TYR A 535 12.06 -8.64 -8.50
CA TYR A 535 12.58 -7.28 -8.30
C TYR A 535 13.52 -7.21 -7.09
N THR A 536 13.17 -7.86 -6.00
CA THR A 536 14.02 -7.85 -4.79
C THR A 536 15.29 -8.68 -4.99
N ASP A 537 15.24 -9.82 -5.70
CA ASP A 537 16.41 -10.62 -6.07
C ASP A 537 17.35 -9.87 -7.02
N LEU A 538 16.79 -8.99 -7.87
CA LEU A 538 17.60 -8.16 -8.77
C LEU A 538 18.52 -7.21 -7.99
N THR A 539 18.09 -6.72 -6.82
CA THR A 539 18.93 -5.84 -5.99
C THR A 539 20.22 -6.51 -5.49
N ASP A 540 20.22 -7.86 -5.41
CA ASP A 540 21.38 -8.65 -5.00
C ASP A 540 22.38 -8.89 -6.13
N THR A 541 21.92 -8.83 -7.38
CA THR A 541 22.71 -9.20 -8.57
C THR A 541 23.08 -8.01 -9.44
N GLU A 542 22.34 -6.91 -9.34
CA GLU A 542 22.56 -5.68 -10.12
C GLU A 542 22.86 -4.51 -9.16
N PRO A 543 24.14 -4.11 -8.99
CA PRO A 543 24.52 -3.09 -8.02
C PRO A 543 23.86 -1.72 -8.24
N LYS A 544 23.56 -1.35 -9.49
CA LYS A 544 22.94 -0.08 -9.84
C LYS A 544 21.43 -0.08 -9.73
N TYR A 545 20.79 -1.23 -9.59
CA TYR A 545 19.39 -1.31 -9.23
C TYR A 545 19.23 -1.26 -7.71
N GLN A 546 18.70 -0.17 -7.20
CA GLN A 546 18.66 0.12 -5.77
C GLN A 546 17.25 0.02 -5.15
N GLY A 547 16.41 -0.83 -5.73
CA GLY A 547 15.07 -1.15 -5.19
C GLY A 547 13.97 -0.26 -5.74
N GLY A 548 12.88 -0.16 -4.99
CA GLY A 548 11.69 0.56 -5.46
C GLY A 548 10.62 0.73 -4.39
N PHE A 549 9.49 1.31 -4.84
CA PHE A 549 8.37 1.69 -4.00
C PHE A 549 7.09 1.04 -4.54
N ILE A 550 6.47 0.17 -3.75
CA ILE A 550 5.22 -0.50 -4.12
C ILE A 550 4.12 0.54 -4.31
N TRP A 551 3.32 0.43 -5.35
CA TRP A 551 2.08 1.16 -5.51
C TRP A 551 0.88 0.34 -5.03
N ASP A 552 0.20 0.67 -3.93
CA ASP A 552 0.58 1.65 -2.93
C ASP A 552 0.38 1.08 -1.51
N TYR A 553 0.42 1.93 -0.50
CA TYR A 553 0.32 1.49 0.90
C TYR A 553 -1.10 1.18 1.33
N ILE A 554 -2.10 2.02 0.97
CA ILE A 554 -3.44 1.95 1.56
C ILE A 554 -4.55 2.13 0.53
N ASP A 555 -5.57 1.26 0.58
CA ASP A 555 -6.76 1.45 -0.26
C ASP A 555 -7.40 2.81 0.01
N GLN A 556 -7.56 3.63 -1.02
CA GLN A 556 -8.36 4.84 -0.97
C GLN A 556 -9.84 4.45 -1.12
N SER A 557 -10.47 4.14 0.00
CA SER A 557 -11.89 3.77 0.07
C SER A 557 -12.58 4.49 1.22
N ILE A 558 -13.84 4.82 1.07
CA ILE A 558 -14.59 5.65 2.02
C ILE A 558 -15.70 4.82 2.67
N TYR A 559 -15.88 4.94 3.98
CA TYR A 559 -17.01 4.32 4.67
C TYR A 559 -18.35 4.86 4.16
N LYS A 560 -19.19 3.95 3.72
CA LYS A 560 -20.56 4.23 3.29
C LYS A 560 -21.51 3.18 3.83
N LYS A 561 -22.80 3.52 3.91
CA LYS A 561 -23.85 2.57 4.26
C LYS A 561 -24.67 2.20 3.03
N ASP A 562 -24.93 0.92 2.87
CA ASP A 562 -25.86 0.42 1.86
C ASP A 562 -27.31 0.84 2.17
N ARG A 563 -28.24 0.49 1.31
CA ARG A 563 -29.69 0.77 1.47
C ARG A 563 -30.32 0.17 2.74
N TYR A 564 -29.64 -0.77 3.39
CA TYR A 564 -30.09 -1.44 4.62
C TYR A 564 -29.36 -0.92 5.86
N GLY A 565 -28.46 0.05 5.70
CA GLY A 565 -27.65 0.63 6.79
C GLY A 565 -26.40 -0.14 7.15
N LYS A 566 -26.03 -1.19 6.37
CA LYS A 566 -24.79 -1.94 6.57
C LYS A 566 -23.60 -1.16 6.00
N GLU A 567 -22.56 -1.01 6.80
CA GLU A 567 -21.33 -0.34 6.39
C GLU A 567 -20.52 -1.16 5.39
N PHE A 568 -19.92 -0.48 4.42
CA PHE A 568 -18.99 -1.04 3.44
C PHE A 568 -17.94 0.00 3.02
N GLN A 569 -16.87 -0.45 2.39
CA GLN A 569 -15.86 0.41 1.79
C GLN A 569 -16.30 0.77 0.37
N ALA A 570 -16.65 2.04 0.18
CA ALA A 570 -17.07 2.59 -1.09
C ALA A 570 -15.88 3.07 -1.90
N TYR A 571 -15.98 3.01 -3.21
CA TYR A 571 -14.99 3.47 -4.17
C TYR A 571 -15.62 4.39 -5.23
N GLY A 572 -14.86 4.80 -6.22
CA GLY A 572 -15.34 5.72 -7.28
C GLY A 572 -16.62 5.26 -7.95
N GLY A 573 -17.56 6.18 -8.16
CA GLY A 573 -18.89 5.94 -8.73
C GLY A 573 -20.00 5.68 -7.70
N ASP A 574 -19.63 5.30 -6.48
CA ASP A 574 -20.60 5.01 -5.42
C ASP A 574 -21.29 6.24 -4.86
N PHE A 575 -20.75 7.42 -5.12
CA PHE A 575 -21.30 8.71 -4.69
C PHE A 575 -22.14 9.39 -5.79
N GLY A 576 -22.31 8.72 -6.95
CA GLY A 576 -23.07 9.21 -8.09
C GLY A 576 -22.29 10.16 -8.99
N GLU A 577 -21.01 10.35 -8.73
CA GLU A 577 -20.11 11.22 -9.51
C GLU A 577 -19.72 10.59 -10.86
N ARG A 578 -19.46 11.45 -11.84
CA ARG A 578 -18.91 11.12 -13.16
C ARG A 578 -18.13 12.35 -13.68
N PRO A 579 -16.98 12.13 -14.36
CA PRO A 579 -16.31 10.85 -14.64
C PRO A 579 -15.77 10.17 -13.38
N THR A 580 -15.41 8.86 -13.49
CA THR A 580 -14.83 8.09 -12.39
C THR A 580 -14.07 6.88 -12.91
N ASP A 581 -13.04 6.45 -12.19
CA ASP A 581 -12.24 5.26 -12.47
C ASP A 581 -12.52 4.12 -11.47
N TYR A 582 -13.69 4.14 -10.84
CA TYR A 582 -14.24 3.08 -9.99
C TYR A 582 -13.28 2.61 -8.89
N ASN A 583 -13.04 1.28 -8.78
CA ASN A 583 -12.21 0.67 -7.75
C ASN A 583 -10.70 0.76 -8.02
N PHE A 584 -10.29 1.53 -9.02
CA PHE A 584 -8.87 1.74 -9.31
C PHE A 584 -8.12 2.46 -8.17
N SER A 585 -8.86 3.05 -7.23
CA SER A 585 -8.33 3.61 -5.98
C SER A 585 -7.95 2.56 -4.92
N GLY A 586 -8.21 1.28 -5.16
CA GLY A 586 -7.99 0.19 -4.22
C GLY A 586 -6.68 -0.55 -4.45
N ASN A 587 -5.54 0.10 -4.25
CA ASN A 587 -4.21 -0.41 -4.57
C ASN A 587 -3.40 -0.78 -3.31
N GLY A 588 -4.00 -0.73 -2.13
CA GLY A 588 -3.28 -0.84 -0.87
C GLY A 588 -2.76 -2.24 -0.55
N ILE A 589 -1.52 -2.32 -0.03
CA ILE A 589 -1.06 -3.50 0.72
C ILE A 589 -1.64 -3.54 2.14
N ALA A 590 -2.29 -2.45 2.57
CA ALA A 590 -3.15 -2.36 3.74
C ALA A 590 -4.56 -1.95 3.33
N TYR A 591 -5.57 -2.43 4.06
CA TYR A 591 -6.97 -2.08 3.85
C TYR A 591 -7.28 -0.64 4.28
N GLY A 592 -8.11 0.08 3.53
CA GLY A 592 -8.46 1.47 3.82
C GLY A 592 -9.16 1.68 5.16
N GLY A 593 -10.14 0.83 5.49
CA GLY A 593 -11.02 1.04 6.64
C GLY A 593 -10.33 1.01 8.00
N ASP A 594 -9.80 -0.13 8.38
CA ASP A 594 -9.11 -0.34 9.67
C ASP A 594 -7.59 -0.21 9.58
N ARG A 595 -7.04 0.00 8.38
CA ARG A 595 -5.59 0.10 8.10
C ARG A 595 -4.81 -1.18 8.47
N ASP A 596 -5.49 -2.32 8.51
CA ASP A 596 -4.85 -3.60 8.76
C ASP A 596 -4.13 -4.11 7.51
N ALA A 597 -3.05 -4.84 7.71
CA ALA A 597 -2.30 -5.49 6.64
C ALA A 597 -3.20 -6.45 5.83
N SER A 598 -3.19 -6.33 4.51
CA SER A 598 -3.85 -7.29 3.62
C SER A 598 -3.01 -8.57 3.49
N PRO A 599 -3.55 -9.67 2.93
CA PRO A 599 -2.78 -10.91 2.74
C PRO A 599 -1.49 -10.75 1.92
N LYS A 600 -1.41 -9.73 1.08
CA LYS A 600 -0.21 -9.38 0.29
C LYS A 600 1.00 -9.02 1.16
N MET A 601 0.75 -8.46 2.34
CA MET A 601 1.79 -8.00 3.25
C MET A 601 2.72 -9.14 3.72
N GLN A 602 2.23 -10.38 3.77
CA GLN A 602 3.05 -11.55 4.07
C GLN A 602 4.19 -11.72 3.06
N GLU A 603 3.92 -11.52 1.77
CA GLU A 603 4.91 -11.58 0.70
C GLU A 603 5.85 -10.37 0.74
N VAL A 604 5.31 -9.17 0.97
CA VAL A 604 6.10 -7.93 1.13
C VAL A 604 7.11 -8.08 2.27
N LYS A 605 6.66 -8.53 3.45
CA LYS A 605 7.52 -8.71 4.63
C LYS A 605 8.70 -9.63 4.35
N PHE A 606 8.46 -10.76 3.67
CA PHE A 606 9.51 -11.71 3.34
C PHE A 606 10.51 -11.15 2.32
N ASN A 607 10.01 -10.58 1.24
CA ASN A 607 10.87 -10.04 0.20
C ASN A 607 11.70 -8.84 0.68
N TYR A 608 11.21 -8.11 1.68
CA TYR A 608 11.90 -6.97 2.27
C TYR A 608 12.77 -7.30 3.49
N GLN A 609 12.86 -8.56 3.90
CA GLN A 609 13.73 -8.95 5.03
C GLN A 609 15.21 -8.65 4.75
N ASN A 610 15.94 -8.24 5.80
CA ASN A 610 17.37 -7.92 5.73
C ASN A 610 18.28 -9.10 6.07
N ILE A 611 17.72 -10.24 6.44
CA ILE A 611 18.47 -11.44 6.73
C ILE A 611 17.90 -12.57 5.89
N THR A 612 18.75 -13.18 5.06
CA THR A 612 18.38 -14.37 4.29
C THR A 612 18.95 -15.60 4.98
N ALA A 613 18.10 -16.53 5.38
CA ALA A 613 18.47 -17.81 5.94
C ALA A 613 18.32 -18.92 4.89
N GLN A 614 19.39 -19.32 4.25
CA GLN A 614 19.42 -20.46 3.33
C GLN A 614 19.60 -21.74 4.13
N VAL A 615 18.47 -22.36 4.47
CA VAL A 615 18.41 -23.53 5.36
C VAL A 615 18.60 -24.81 4.54
N SER A 616 19.32 -25.77 5.10
CA SER A 616 19.46 -27.13 4.59
C SER A 616 19.08 -28.13 5.70
N GLU A 617 19.31 -29.43 5.45
CA GLU A 617 18.96 -30.49 6.40
C GLU A 617 19.74 -30.37 7.73
N ASP A 618 21.00 -29.91 7.71
CA ASP A 618 21.92 -29.90 8.87
C ASP A 618 22.68 -28.59 9.05
N SER A 619 22.42 -27.59 8.20
CA SER A 619 23.13 -26.31 8.25
C SER A 619 22.24 -25.15 7.76
N VAL A 620 22.61 -23.93 8.14
CA VAL A 620 22.04 -22.70 7.62
C VAL A 620 23.14 -21.73 7.21
N LYS A 621 23.07 -21.22 6.02
CA LYS A 621 23.87 -20.08 5.57
C LYS A 621 23.05 -18.81 5.81
N ILE A 622 23.55 -17.95 6.68
CA ILE A 622 22.95 -16.67 7.01
C ILE A 622 23.67 -15.59 6.19
N ILE A 623 22.90 -14.82 5.44
CA ILE A 623 23.36 -13.66 4.69
C ILE A 623 22.75 -12.44 5.35
N ASN A 624 23.57 -11.59 5.96
CA ASN A 624 23.15 -10.36 6.60
C ASN A 624 23.21 -9.20 5.59
N LYS A 625 22.07 -8.71 5.18
CA LYS A 625 21.90 -7.57 4.26
C LYS A 625 21.68 -6.25 5.00
N ASN A 626 21.65 -6.26 6.36
CA ASN A 626 21.63 -5.02 7.11
C ASN A 626 22.89 -4.20 6.78
N LEU A 627 22.77 -2.89 6.77
CA LEU A 627 23.89 -1.99 6.49
C LEU A 627 24.75 -1.76 7.73
N PHE A 628 24.15 -1.77 8.91
CA PHE A 628 24.80 -1.36 10.15
C PHE A 628 24.65 -2.36 11.30
N VAL A 629 23.63 -3.23 11.26
CA VAL A 629 23.26 -4.10 12.40
C VAL A 629 23.80 -5.53 12.23
N ASN A 630 24.49 -6.04 13.25
CA ASN A 630 24.94 -7.44 13.32
C ASN A 630 23.75 -8.37 13.66
N THR A 631 23.79 -9.64 13.23
CA THR A 631 22.72 -10.60 13.54
C THR A 631 22.64 -11.00 15.00
N ASP A 632 23.65 -10.75 15.81
CA ASP A 632 23.62 -10.99 17.26
C ASP A 632 22.63 -10.08 18.02
N THR A 633 22.21 -8.98 17.39
CA THR A 633 21.12 -8.10 17.86
C THR A 633 19.79 -8.83 17.92
N PHE A 634 19.63 -9.90 17.13
CA PHE A 634 18.42 -10.71 17.09
C PHE A 634 18.59 -12.03 17.82
N ARG A 635 17.48 -12.59 18.28
CA ARG A 635 17.44 -13.98 18.76
C ARG A 635 17.16 -14.88 17.54
N CYS A 636 18.10 -15.76 17.22
CA CYS A 636 17.91 -16.75 16.17
C CYS A 636 17.32 -18.04 16.77
N GLU A 637 16.11 -18.40 16.34
CA GLU A 637 15.44 -19.64 16.74
C GLU A 637 15.43 -20.64 15.59
N VAL A 638 15.72 -21.91 15.92
CA VAL A 638 15.66 -23.02 14.98
C VAL A 638 14.59 -24.00 15.45
N THR A 639 13.59 -24.21 14.61
CA THR A 639 12.47 -25.13 14.90
C THR A 639 12.50 -26.32 13.94
N LEU A 640 12.53 -27.52 14.49
CA LEU A 640 12.34 -28.78 13.77
C LEU A 640 10.90 -29.25 13.98
N ALA A 641 10.18 -29.50 12.88
CA ALA A 641 8.86 -30.11 12.94
C ALA A 641 8.80 -31.37 12.05
N LYS A 642 7.84 -32.24 12.33
CA LYS A 642 7.56 -33.45 11.55
C LYS A 642 6.07 -33.52 11.22
N ASN A 643 5.75 -33.66 9.94
CA ASN A 643 4.37 -33.65 9.44
C ASN A 643 3.56 -32.46 9.98
N GLY A 644 4.18 -31.28 10.05
CA GLY A 644 3.62 -30.04 10.58
C GLY A 644 3.62 -29.90 12.11
N HIS A 645 3.96 -30.93 12.87
CA HIS A 645 4.00 -30.90 14.34
C HIS A 645 5.41 -30.59 14.85
N VAL A 646 5.53 -29.52 15.65
CA VAL A 646 6.81 -29.11 16.24
C VAL A 646 7.35 -30.22 17.16
N LEU A 647 8.58 -30.64 16.91
CA LEU A 647 9.31 -31.62 17.72
C LEU A 647 10.22 -30.91 18.71
N ARG A 648 10.91 -29.85 18.27
CA ARG A 648 11.92 -29.19 19.07
C ARG A 648 12.18 -27.77 18.54
N THR A 649 12.40 -26.81 19.44
CA THR A 649 12.86 -25.45 19.14
C THR A 649 14.09 -25.16 19.98
N GLU A 650 15.13 -24.62 19.36
CA GLU A 650 16.37 -24.22 20.02
C GLU A 650 16.86 -22.87 19.55
N THR A 651 17.66 -22.22 20.38
CA THR A 651 18.34 -20.97 20.02
C THR A 651 19.68 -21.30 19.38
N LEU A 652 20.01 -20.60 18.31
CA LEU A 652 21.30 -20.63 17.65
C LEU A 652 21.98 -19.27 17.84
N ASP A 653 23.18 -19.29 18.45
CA ASP A 653 23.96 -18.07 18.58
C ASP A 653 24.58 -17.70 17.24
N THR A 654 24.19 -16.55 16.73
CA THR A 654 24.65 -16.02 15.44
C THR A 654 25.26 -14.64 15.61
N ALA A 655 26.36 -14.37 14.90
CA ALA A 655 27.06 -13.10 14.87
C ALA A 655 27.63 -12.88 13.47
N VAL A 656 26.76 -12.49 12.55
CA VAL A 656 27.14 -12.18 11.16
C VAL A 656 27.19 -10.68 11.00
N GLU A 657 28.37 -10.16 10.67
CA GLU A 657 28.59 -8.74 10.44
C GLU A 657 27.69 -8.19 9.32
N PRO A 658 27.37 -6.89 9.35
CA PRO A 658 26.67 -6.24 8.26
C PRO A 658 27.29 -6.50 6.89
N LEU A 659 26.46 -6.72 5.86
CA LEU A 659 26.87 -6.99 4.48
C LEU A 659 27.82 -8.19 4.35
N SER A 660 27.67 -9.18 5.24
CA SER A 660 28.50 -10.41 5.20
C SER A 660 27.64 -11.67 5.35
N GLN A 661 28.29 -12.83 5.31
CA GLN A 661 27.61 -14.12 5.38
C GLN A 661 28.41 -15.13 6.15
N GLN A 662 27.72 -16.05 6.84
CA GLN A 662 28.35 -17.14 7.58
C GLN A 662 27.45 -18.38 7.61
N THR A 663 28.08 -19.57 7.61
CA THR A 663 27.36 -20.84 7.72
C THR A 663 27.48 -21.40 9.12
N TYR A 664 26.34 -21.80 9.68
CA TYR A 664 26.22 -22.42 10.99
C TYR A 664 25.68 -23.84 10.85
N ARG A 665 26.16 -24.73 11.72
CA ARG A 665 25.57 -26.06 11.83
C ARG A 665 24.29 -25.98 12.65
N LEU A 666 23.26 -26.67 12.21
CA LEU A 666 22.01 -26.74 12.95
C LEU A 666 22.14 -27.64 14.21
N PRO A 667 21.40 -27.33 15.28
CA PRO A 667 21.45 -28.13 16.53
C PRO A 667 20.80 -29.51 16.37
N PHE A 668 20.10 -29.75 15.26
CA PHE A 668 19.44 -31.03 15.00
C PHE A 668 20.29 -31.88 14.05
N GLY A 669 20.47 -33.10 14.37
CA GLY A 669 21.08 -34.05 13.43
C GLY A 669 20.07 -34.52 12.39
N LYS A 670 20.60 -35.17 11.34
CA LYS A 670 19.80 -35.78 10.28
C LYS A 670 18.76 -36.75 10.83
N GLN A 671 17.50 -36.56 10.46
CA GLN A 671 16.41 -37.40 10.94
C GLN A 671 16.35 -38.72 10.16
N GLN A 672 15.98 -39.81 10.86
CA GLN A 672 15.94 -41.18 10.28
C GLN A 672 14.56 -41.81 10.27
N ARG A 673 13.60 -41.27 11.05
CA ARG A 673 12.25 -41.80 11.08
C ARG A 673 11.43 -41.31 9.89
N PRO A 674 10.69 -42.19 9.19
CA PRO A 674 9.88 -41.81 8.08
C PRO A 674 8.92 -40.64 8.39
N GLY A 675 8.80 -39.68 7.47
CA GLY A 675 7.94 -38.51 7.57
C GLY A 675 8.51 -37.29 6.86
N GLU A 676 7.70 -36.28 6.69
CA GLU A 676 8.12 -34.99 6.17
C GLU A 676 8.62 -34.11 7.32
N TYR A 677 9.78 -33.51 7.15
CA TYR A 677 10.41 -32.65 8.13
C TYR A 677 10.55 -31.23 7.60
N THR A 678 10.29 -30.26 8.47
CA THR A 678 10.59 -28.86 8.22
C THR A 678 11.62 -28.35 9.23
N VAL A 679 12.60 -27.62 8.74
CA VAL A 679 13.53 -26.84 9.59
C VAL A 679 13.31 -25.39 9.29
N THR A 680 12.87 -24.64 10.29
CA THR A 680 12.64 -23.21 10.19
C THR A 680 13.67 -22.47 11.02
N VAL A 681 14.36 -21.51 10.44
CA VAL A 681 15.29 -20.59 11.11
C VAL A 681 14.65 -19.21 11.08
N ALA A 682 14.39 -18.63 12.25
CA ALA A 682 13.74 -17.34 12.40
C ALA A 682 14.58 -16.38 13.24
N PHE A 683 14.57 -15.10 12.84
CA PHE A 683 15.22 -14.01 13.56
C PHE A 683 14.16 -13.14 14.22
N LEU A 684 14.26 -13.01 15.55
CA LEU A 684 13.27 -12.35 16.39
C LEU A 684 13.92 -11.20 17.16
N LEU A 685 13.18 -10.11 17.38
CA LEU A 685 13.63 -9.03 18.26
C LEU A 685 13.90 -9.57 19.66
N ARG A 686 15.07 -9.25 20.24
CA ARG A 686 15.41 -9.62 21.64
C ARG A 686 14.66 -8.79 22.64
N GLU A 687 14.48 -7.52 22.34
CA GLU A 687 13.86 -6.53 23.23
C GLU A 687 12.73 -5.80 22.49
N LYS A 688 11.87 -5.15 23.27
CA LYS A 688 10.85 -4.27 22.78
C LYS A 688 11.48 -3.04 22.10
N THR A 689 10.94 -2.68 20.94
CA THR A 689 11.27 -1.45 20.20
C THR A 689 10.10 -0.45 20.25
N LEU A 690 10.23 0.70 19.59
CA LEU A 690 9.12 1.64 19.44
C LEU A 690 7.95 1.06 18.60
N TRP A 691 8.23 0.09 17.74
CA TRP A 691 7.30 -0.41 16.72
C TRP A 691 6.88 -1.88 16.91
N ALA A 692 7.53 -2.65 17.80
CA ALA A 692 7.18 -4.05 18.06
C ALA A 692 7.62 -4.54 19.44
N GLU A 693 6.91 -5.52 19.95
CA GLU A 693 7.26 -6.24 21.18
C GLU A 693 8.45 -7.20 20.95
N ALA A 694 9.13 -7.58 22.03
CA ALA A 694 10.14 -8.63 22.00
C ALA A 694 9.55 -9.93 21.44
N GLY A 695 10.30 -10.63 20.59
CA GLY A 695 9.83 -11.83 19.91
C GLY A 695 9.16 -11.59 18.55
N HIS A 696 9.03 -10.33 18.10
CA HIS A 696 8.56 -10.05 16.74
C HIS A 696 9.56 -10.59 15.71
N GLU A 697 9.06 -11.37 14.75
CA GLU A 697 9.86 -11.97 13.68
C GLU A 697 10.17 -10.94 12.60
N VAL A 698 11.45 -10.73 12.33
CA VAL A 698 11.94 -9.82 11.28
C VAL A 698 12.40 -10.56 10.02
N ALA A 699 12.79 -11.83 10.14
CA ALA A 699 13.21 -12.64 9.01
C ALA A 699 13.08 -14.12 9.32
N PHE A 700 12.92 -14.93 8.29
CA PHE A 700 12.97 -16.38 8.39
C PHE A 700 13.47 -17.04 7.11
N GLY A 701 13.86 -18.30 7.23
CA GLY A 701 14.01 -19.25 6.13
C GLY A 701 13.53 -20.62 6.56
N GLN A 702 13.03 -21.41 5.63
CA GLN A 702 12.52 -22.76 5.90
C GLN A 702 13.02 -23.75 4.85
N TYR A 703 13.35 -24.95 5.29
CA TYR A 703 13.72 -26.08 4.43
C TYR A 703 12.83 -27.27 4.73
N VAL A 704 12.36 -27.93 3.67
CA VAL A 704 11.46 -29.09 3.75
C VAL A 704 12.16 -30.30 3.13
N TYR A 705 12.13 -31.44 3.80
CA TYR A 705 12.67 -32.66 3.26
C TYR A 705 11.89 -33.90 3.72
N GLN A 706 11.91 -34.97 2.90
CA GLN A 706 11.22 -36.20 3.13
C GLN A 706 12.16 -37.32 3.57
N VAL A 707 11.81 -38.07 4.62
CA VAL A 707 12.42 -39.33 4.98
C VAL A 707 11.45 -40.45 4.60
N GLU A 708 11.87 -41.30 3.67
CA GLU A 708 11.03 -42.34 3.10
C GLU A 708 10.66 -43.44 4.10
N GLY A 709 9.47 -44.03 3.94
CA GLY A 709 8.93 -45.11 4.69
C GLY A 709 7.97 -45.96 3.89
N THR A 710 7.73 -47.18 4.32
CA THR A 710 6.80 -48.08 3.63
C THR A 710 5.36 -47.77 4.03
N PRO A 711 4.45 -47.46 3.10
CA PRO A 711 3.06 -47.23 3.41
C PRO A 711 2.39 -48.56 3.79
N GLU A 712 1.53 -48.56 4.82
CA GLU A 712 0.61 -49.66 5.07
C GLU A 712 -0.63 -49.46 4.20
N ALA A 713 -1.00 -50.45 3.41
CA ALA A 713 -2.25 -50.47 2.63
C ALA A 713 -3.37 -51.00 3.50
N PRO A 714 -4.50 -50.29 3.63
CA PRO A 714 -5.66 -50.85 4.32
C PRO A 714 -6.30 -51.99 3.48
N ALA A 715 -6.47 -53.15 4.08
CA ALA A 715 -7.08 -54.34 3.45
C ALA A 715 -8.53 -54.52 3.92
N CYS A 716 -9.43 -53.60 3.52
CA CYS A 716 -10.86 -53.72 3.77
C CYS A 716 -11.59 -53.98 2.46
N GLY A 717 -12.49 -54.93 2.43
CA GLY A 717 -13.32 -55.19 1.27
C GLY A 717 -14.36 -54.10 1.01
N VAL A 718 -14.75 -53.95 -0.24
CA VAL A 718 -15.77 -53.00 -0.70
C VAL A 718 -16.84 -53.76 -1.48
N GLU A 719 -18.11 -53.38 -1.29
CA GLU A 719 -19.24 -53.98 -2.02
C GLU A 719 -19.72 -53.04 -3.14
N LEU A 720 -19.85 -53.58 -4.34
CA LEU A 720 -20.41 -52.87 -5.51
C LEU A 720 -21.87 -53.30 -5.71
N VAL A 721 -22.78 -52.33 -5.77
CA VAL A 721 -24.18 -52.52 -6.09
C VAL A 721 -24.53 -51.85 -7.42
N ARG A 722 -24.98 -52.59 -8.40
CA ARG A 722 -25.32 -52.07 -9.74
C ARG A 722 -26.82 -52.02 -9.97
N SER A 723 -27.29 -50.86 -10.46
CA SER A 723 -28.65 -50.66 -10.94
C SER A 723 -28.64 -49.92 -12.26
N LEU A 724 -29.81 -49.80 -12.92
CA LEU A 724 -29.93 -49.15 -14.22
C LEU A 724 -29.52 -47.65 -14.18
N HIS A 725 -29.87 -46.97 -13.10
CA HIS A 725 -29.72 -45.51 -12.99
C HIS A 725 -28.67 -45.09 -11.99
N ASN A 726 -28.23 -45.99 -11.13
CA ASN A 726 -27.24 -45.67 -10.08
C ASN A 726 -26.27 -46.82 -9.88
N ILE A 727 -25.06 -46.44 -9.45
CA ILE A 727 -24.01 -47.36 -9.04
C ILE A 727 -23.68 -47.02 -7.59
N GLY A 728 -23.85 -47.97 -6.68
CA GLY A 728 -23.54 -47.85 -5.27
C GLY A 728 -22.22 -48.56 -4.93
N VAL A 729 -21.42 -47.96 -4.11
CA VAL A 729 -20.21 -48.56 -3.51
C VAL A 729 -20.30 -48.38 -2.00
N ARG A 730 -20.23 -49.43 -1.22
CA ARG A 730 -20.39 -49.33 0.23
C ARG A 730 -19.39 -50.18 1.00
N GLY A 731 -19.14 -49.78 2.22
CA GLY A 731 -18.39 -50.51 3.21
C GLY A 731 -19.08 -50.45 4.58
N GLU A 732 -18.32 -50.72 5.65
CA GLU A 732 -18.89 -50.81 7.00
C GLU A 732 -19.52 -49.48 7.46
N ASN A 733 -18.82 -48.33 7.23
CA ASN A 733 -19.21 -47.03 7.76
C ASN A 733 -19.52 -45.99 6.69
N PHE A 734 -19.55 -46.36 5.42
CA PHE A 734 -19.76 -45.42 4.32
C PHE A 734 -20.64 -46.04 3.21
N GLU A 735 -21.27 -45.12 2.46
CA GLU A 735 -22.01 -45.44 1.23
C GLU A 735 -21.75 -44.31 0.21
N VAL A 736 -21.34 -44.71 -0.98
CA VAL A 736 -21.11 -43.81 -2.12
C VAL A 736 -22.12 -44.14 -3.21
N LEU A 737 -22.80 -43.13 -3.75
CA LEU A 737 -23.76 -43.30 -4.83
C LEU A 737 -23.40 -42.45 -6.04
N PHE A 738 -23.25 -43.09 -7.18
CA PHE A 738 -23.05 -42.46 -8.48
C PHE A 738 -24.32 -42.53 -9.30
N SER A 739 -24.73 -41.42 -9.90
CA SER A 739 -25.92 -41.38 -10.77
C SER A 739 -25.52 -41.41 -12.23
N VAL A 740 -25.98 -42.37 -12.96
CA VAL A 740 -25.85 -42.45 -14.43
C VAL A 740 -26.68 -41.36 -15.11
N LEU A 741 -27.85 -41.02 -14.55
CA LEU A 741 -28.72 -39.99 -15.11
C LEU A 741 -28.20 -38.55 -14.89
N ASN A 742 -27.65 -38.27 -13.73
CA ASN A 742 -27.13 -36.94 -13.35
C ASN A 742 -25.66 -36.78 -13.67
N GLY A 743 -24.95 -37.87 -13.96
CA GLY A 743 -23.58 -37.88 -14.43
C GLY A 743 -22.57 -37.49 -13.37
N GLY A 744 -22.47 -38.24 -12.24
CA GLY A 744 -21.44 -37.98 -11.23
C GLY A 744 -21.78 -38.57 -9.86
N LEU A 745 -20.96 -38.23 -8.88
CA LEU A 745 -21.11 -38.60 -7.48
C LEU A 745 -22.24 -37.78 -6.86
N VAL A 746 -23.37 -38.39 -6.56
CA VAL A 746 -24.58 -37.72 -6.05
C VAL A 746 -24.74 -37.84 -4.55
N SER A 747 -24.06 -38.76 -3.91
CA SER A 747 -24.12 -38.94 -2.45
C SER A 747 -22.83 -39.58 -1.96
N TYR A 748 -22.30 -39.02 -0.90
CA TYR A 748 -21.24 -39.59 -0.08
C TYR A 748 -21.67 -39.54 1.38
N LYS A 749 -22.11 -40.68 1.89
CA LYS A 749 -22.47 -40.83 3.30
C LYS A 749 -21.33 -41.46 4.07
N TYR A 750 -21.00 -40.85 5.20
CA TYR A 750 -20.03 -41.36 6.16
C TYR A 750 -20.65 -41.35 7.56
N ALA A 751 -20.54 -42.49 8.27
CA ALA A 751 -21.19 -42.67 9.58
C ALA A 751 -22.68 -42.28 9.56
N GLY A 752 -23.39 -42.63 8.45
CA GLY A 752 -24.81 -42.36 8.23
C GLY A 752 -25.19 -40.91 7.87
N ARG A 753 -24.21 -40.00 7.68
CA ARG A 753 -24.44 -38.57 7.33
C ARG A 753 -24.09 -38.32 5.87
N GLU A 754 -24.95 -37.58 5.18
CA GLU A 754 -24.63 -37.03 3.86
C GLU A 754 -23.60 -35.91 4.02
N MET A 755 -22.53 -35.97 3.22
CA MET A 755 -21.41 -35.05 3.31
C MET A 755 -21.40 -33.97 2.23
N ILE A 756 -21.97 -34.22 1.07
CA ILE A 756 -21.94 -33.32 -0.08
C ILE A 756 -23.33 -32.76 -0.39
N GLU A 757 -23.40 -31.49 -0.77
CA GLU A 757 -24.66 -30.83 -1.18
C GLU A 757 -24.89 -30.86 -2.69
N ALA A 758 -23.83 -31.08 -3.47
CA ALA A 758 -23.93 -31.14 -4.93
C ALA A 758 -22.87 -32.07 -5.51
N ILE A 759 -23.12 -32.51 -6.76
CA ILE A 759 -22.17 -33.33 -7.54
C ILE A 759 -20.86 -32.56 -7.68
N PRO A 760 -19.71 -33.10 -7.25
CA PRO A 760 -18.41 -32.52 -7.53
C PRO A 760 -18.17 -32.36 -9.03
N LYS A 761 -17.70 -31.23 -9.47
CA LYS A 761 -17.52 -30.91 -10.89
C LYS A 761 -16.08 -30.56 -11.22
N PRO A 762 -15.59 -30.90 -12.44
CA PRO A 762 -14.36 -30.28 -12.96
C PRO A 762 -14.48 -28.76 -12.94
N ASN A 763 -13.45 -28.10 -12.51
CA ASN A 763 -13.36 -26.64 -12.47
C ASN A 763 -12.10 -26.16 -13.17
N PHE A 764 -12.27 -25.19 -14.09
CA PHE A 764 -11.21 -24.60 -14.91
C PHE A 764 -11.17 -23.08 -14.78
N TRP A 765 -11.97 -22.52 -13.84
CA TRP A 765 -12.21 -21.10 -13.71
C TRP A 765 -12.01 -20.62 -12.27
N ARG A 766 -11.50 -19.42 -12.14
CA ARG A 766 -11.49 -18.65 -10.88
C ARG A 766 -12.25 -17.34 -11.08
N ALA A 767 -12.68 -16.69 -9.99
CA ALA A 767 -13.18 -15.33 -10.07
C ALA A 767 -12.03 -14.40 -10.52
N PRO A 768 -12.20 -13.62 -11.60
CA PRO A 768 -11.14 -12.76 -12.09
C PRO A 768 -10.66 -11.79 -11.01
N THR A 769 -9.35 -11.65 -10.87
CA THR A 769 -8.73 -10.59 -10.06
C THR A 769 -8.80 -9.27 -10.81
N ASP A 770 -8.52 -8.15 -10.12
CA ASP A 770 -8.41 -6.85 -10.80
C ASP A 770 -7.34 -6.89 -11.91
N ASN A 771 -6.21 -7.56 -11.69
CA ASN A 771 -5.19 -7.78 -12.71
C ASN A 771 -5.69 -8.64 -13.88
N ASP A 772 -6.47 -9.69 -13.61
CA ASP A 772 -7.12 -10.49 -14.65
C ASP A 772 -8.06 -9.62 -15.49
N CYS A 773 -8.83 -8.71 -14.85
CA CYS A 773 -9.73 -7.78 -15.53
C CYS A 773 -8.96 -6.78 -16.39
N GLY A 774 -7.91 -6.17 -15.85
CA GLY A 774 -7.07 -5.21 -16.56
C GLY A 774 -6.36 -5.82 -17.78
N SER A 775 -5.94 -7.09 -17.67
CA SER A 775 -5.36 -7.83 -18.80
C SER A 775 -6.39 -8.47 -19.74
N LEU A 776 -7.69 -8.25 -19.52
CA LEU A 776 -8.79 -8.82 -20.31
C LEU A 776 -8.81 -10.36 -20.30
N MET A 777 -8.40 -11.00 -19.21
CA MET A 777 -8.35 -12.46 -19.07
C MET A 777 -9.73 -13.08 -19.33
N GLN A 778 -10.78 -12.50 -18.77
CA GLN A 778 -12.16 -12.96 -18.92
C GLN A 778 -12.65 -12.93 -20.37
N MET A 779 -12.11 -12.06 -21.23
CA MET A 779 -12.41 -12.07 -22.66
C MET A 779 -11.61 -13.14 -23.41
N ARG A 780 -10.33 -13.29 -23.08
CA ARG A 780 -9.44 -14.24 -23.73
C ARG A 780 -9.76 -15.70 -23.42
N TYR A 781 -10.24 -15.98 -22.20
CA TYR A 781 -10.36 -17.32 -21.65
C TYR A 781 -11.77 -17.68 -21.18
N ALA A 782 -12.80 -16.90 -21.58
CA ALA A 782 -14.21 -17.11 -21.20
C ALA A 782 -14.73 -18.54 -21.43
N GLN A 783 -14.16 -19.27 -22.38
CA GLN A 783 -14.56 -20.66 -22.67
C GLN A 783 -14.36 -21.59 -21.46
N TRP A 784 -13.35 -21.31 -20.61
CA TRP A 784 -13.10 -22.08 -19.40
C TRP A 784 -14.15 -21.87 -18.32
N LYS A 785 -14.71 -20.66 -18.24
CA LYS A 785 -15.87 -20.35 -17.40
C LYS A 785 -17.08 -21.21 -17.85
N ILE A 786 -17.38 -21.15 -19.11
CA ILE A 786 -18.51 -21.93 -19.70
C ILE A 786 -18.26 -23.42 -19.52
N ALA A 787 -17.04 -23.89 -19.70
CA ALA A 787 -16.66 -25.29 -19.47
C ALA A 787 -16.91 -25.71 -18.00
N SER A 788 -16.53 -24.87 -17.04
CA SER A 788 -16.75 -25.16 -15.61
C SER A 788 -18.23 -25.18 -15.22
N MET A 789 -19.05 -24.30 -15.81
CA MET A 789 -20.49 -24.22 -15.52
C MET A 789 -21.30 -25.38 -16.14
N TYR A 790 -20.97 -25.76 -17.37
CA TYR A 790 -21.82 -26.58 -18.23
C TYR A 790 -21.14 -27.86 -18.75
N ALA A 791 -20.05 -28.32 -18.10
CA ALA A 791 -19.53 -29.66 -18.35
C ALA A 791 -20.65 -30.72 -18.26
N SER A 792 -20.81 -31.54 -19.28
CA SER A 792 -21.93 -32.49 -19.39
C SER A 792 -21.48 -33.92 -19.70
N HIS A 793 -21.94 -34.88 -18.95
CA HIS A 793 -21.78 -36.30 -19.27
C HIS A 793 -22.66 -36.73 -20.48
N LYS A 794 -23.55 -35.86 -20.96
CA LYS A 794 -24.37 -36.09 -22.18
C LYS A 794 -23.74 -35.38 -23.36
N ASP A 795 -23.55 -36.10 -24.44
CA ASP A 795 -23.01 -35.51 -25.66
C ASP A 795 -24.07 -34.68 -26.40
N TYR A 796 -24.15 -33.40 -26.10
CA TYR A 796 -25.09 -32.45 -26.71
C TYR A 796 -24.92 -32.33 -28.22
N ARG A 797 -23.79 -32.73 -28.78
CA ARG A 797 -23.50 -32.72 -30.22
C ARG A 797 -24.36 -33.76 -30.98
N LYS A 798 -24.83 -34.79 -30.26
CA LYS A 798 -25.69 -35.83 -30.77
C LYS A 798 -27.18 -35.51 -30.63
N GLY A 799 -27.55 -34.30 -30.23
CA GLY A 799 -28.89 -33.79 -30.04
C GLY A 799 -29.43 -33.99 -28.62
N MET A 800 -30.64 -33.44 -28.37
CA MET A 800 -31.27 -33.41 -27.04
C MET A 800 -31.49 -34.82 -26.43
N TYR A 801 -31.71 -35.82 -27.27
CA TYR A 801 -31.98 -37.20 -26.88
C TYR A 801 -30.79 -38.15 -27.14
N GLY A 802 -29.59 -37.63 -27.34
CA GLY A 802 -28.38 -38.42 -27.48
C GLY A 802 -28.16 -39.33 -26.27
N PRO A 803 -27.56 -40.51 -26.45
CA PRO A 803 -27.26 -41.40 -25.35
C PRO A 803 -26.35 -40.72 -24.33
N ALA A 804 -26.67 -40.82 -23.03
CA ALA A 804 -25.74 -40.47 -21.98
C ALA A 804 -24.47 -41.31 -22.14
N ASN A 805 -23.30 -40.70 -21.94
CA ASN A 805 -22.07 -41.44 -21.80
C ASN A 805 -22.18 -42.29 -20.52
N ALA A 806 -22.30 -43.61 -20.64
CA ALA A 806 -22.35 -44.47 -19.47
C ALA A 806 -21.00 -44.39 -18.73
N PRO A 807 -21.00 -44.33 -17.39
CA PRO A 807 -19.76 -44.32 -16.64
C PRO A 807 -19.03 -45.66 -16.79
N GLU A 808 -17.71 -45.58 -16.91
CA GLU A 808 -16.85 -46.76 -16.85
C GLU A 808 -16.81 -47.24 -15.39
N THR A 809 -16.90 -48.58 -15.21
CA THR A 809 -16.81 -49.16 -13.85
C THR A 809 -15.80 -50.29 -13.87
N THR A 810 -14.72 -50.14 -13.11
CA THR A 810 -13.65 -51.14 -12.96
C THR A 810 -13.63 -51.65 -11.52
N VAL A 811 -13.60 -52.98 -11.35
CA VAL A 811 -13.50 -53.60 -10.03
C VAL A 811 -12.09 -54.10 -9.83
N HIS A 812 -11.42 -53.62 -8.79
CA HIS A 812 -10.11 -54.05 -8.34
C HIS A 812 -10.26 -54.98 -7.10
N GLU A 813 -9.19 -55.56 -6.61
CA GLU A 813 -9.20 -56.47 -5.49
C GLU A 813 -9.79 -55.84 -4.21
N ASN A 814 -9.47 -54.60 -3.93
CA ASN A 814 -9.88 -53.88 -2.71
C ASN A 814 -10.53 -52.51 -2.99
N SER A 815 -10.86 -52.19 -4.23
CA SER A 815 -11.48 -50.92 -4.60
C SER A 815 -12.41 -51.07 -5.82
N VAL A 816 -13.26 -50.06 -6.01
CA VAL A 816 -14.08 -49.88 -7.19
C VAL A 816 -13.86 -48.51 -7.77
N GLU A 817 -13.46 -48.45 -9.05
CA GLU A 817 -13.39 -47.19 -9.80
C GLU A 817 -14.67 -46.97 -10.62
N VAL A 818 -15.23 -45.76 -10.51
CA VAL A 818 -16.32 -45.27 -11.38
C VAL A 818 -15.86 -43.96 -12.02
N ALA A 819 -15.89 -43.92 -13.37
CA ALA A 819 -15.37 -42.76 -14.09
C ALA A 819 -16.37 -42.19 -15.09
N PHE A 820 -16.49 -40.90 -15.14
CA PHE A 820 -17.32 -40.13 -16.04
C PHE A 820 -16.47 -39.36 -17.05
N THR A 821 -16.86 -39.35 -18.30
CA THR A 821 -16.34 -38.46 -19.33
C THR A 821 -17.31 -37.29 -19.49
N TYR A 822 -16.82 -36.08 -19.37
CA TYR A 822 -17.59 -34.84 -19.56
C TYR A 822 -17.20 -34.19 -20.88
N ILE A 823 -18.21 -33.83 -21.66
CA ILE A 823 -18.05 -32.94 -22.82
C ILE A 823 -18.00 -31.49 -22.32
N LEU A 824 -16.96 -30.79 -22.70
CA LEU A 824 -16.79 -29.37 -22.39
C LEU A 824 -17.30 -28.54 -23.57
N PRO A 825 -18.20 -27.57 -23.34
CA PRO A 825 -18.78 -26.73 -24.41
C PRO A 825 -17.79 -25.64 -24.88
N THR A 826 -16.63 -26.07 -25.31
CA THR A 826 -15.56 -25.21 -25.85
C THR A 826 -15.54 -25.26 -27.37
N THR A 827 -14.83 -24.34 -28.01
CA THR A 827 -14.62 -24.32 -29.44
C THR A 827 -13.13 -24.22 -29.77
N PRO A 828 -12.49 -25.29 -30.25
CA PRO A 828 -13.00 -26.63 -30.51
C PRO A 828 -13.58 -27.32 -29.25
N ALA A 829 -14.54 -28.25 -29.44
CA ALA A 829 -15.08 -29.04 -28.35
C ALA A 829 -14.00 -29.96 -27.75
N SER A 830 -13.95 -30.01 -26.44
CA SER A 830 -12.99 -30.85 -25.71
C SER A 830 -13.67 -31.72 -24.67
N GLU A 831 -12.91 -32.61 -24.05
CA GLU A 831 -13.43 -33.57 -23.08
C GLU A 831 -12.50 -33.70 -21.89
N CYS A 832 -13.05 -33.95 -20.70
CA CYS A 832 -12.25 -34.33 -19.54
C CYS A 832 -12.85 -35.61 -18.91
N ARG A 833 -12.03 -36.38 -18.20
CA ARG A 833 -12.46 -37.56 -17.48
C ARG A 833 -12.26 -37.38 -15.98
N LEU A 834 -13.29 -37.62 -15.18
CA LEU A 834 -13.26 -37.60 -13.73
C LEU A 834 -13.55 -38.98 -13.18
N ALA A 835 -12.56 -39.60 -12.57
CA ALA A 835 -12.63 -40.95 -12.01
C ALA A 835 -12.61 -40.89 -10.48
N TYR A 836 -13.38 -41.79 -9.85
CA TYR A 836 -13.50 -41.97 -8.41
C TYR A 836 -13.19 -43.43 -8.06
N GLU A 837 -12.05 -43.66 -7.40
CA GLU A 837 -11.69 -44.99 -6.90
C GLU A 837 -12.02 -45.06 -5.40
N VAL A 838 -13.01 -45.87 -5.04
CA VAL A 838 -13.52 -46.05 -3.68
C VAL A 838 -12.88 -47.26 -3.05
N THR A 839 -12.20 -47.07 -1.91
CA THR A 839 -11.57 -48.13 -1.12
C THR A 839 -12.42 -48.53 0.08
N GLY A 840 -12.15 -49.69 0.66
CA GLY A 840 -13.01 -50.31 1.69
C GLY A 840 -13.04 -49.54 3.03
N ASP A 841 -12.16 -48.57 3.24
CA ASP A 841 -12.17 -47.68 4.40
C ASP A 841 -12.95 -46.38 4.17
N GLY A 842 -13.60 -46.23 3.02
CA GLY A 842 -14.38 -45.05 2.65
C GLY A 842 -13.58 -43.93 2.01
N ARG A 843 -12.30 -44.10 1.78
CA ARG A 843 -11.46 -43.17 1.04
C ARG A 843 -11.82 -43.19 -0.43
N VAL A 844 -11.95 -42.04 -1.05
CA VAL A 844 -12.25 -41.88 -2.48
C VAL A 844 -11.10 -41.13 -3.14
N LYS A 845 -10.26 -41.84 -3.90
CA LYS A 845 -9.26 -41.23 -4.77
C LYS A 845 -9.96 -40.68 -6.00
N THR A 846 -9.81 -39.40 -6.21
CA THR A 846 -10.42 -38.68 -7.34
C THR A 846 -9.32 -38.26 -8.31
N THR A 847 -9.52 -38.59 -9.60
CA THR A 847 -8.55 -38.29 -10.66
C THR A 847 -9.24 -37.55 -11.79
N LEU A 848 -8.83 -36.32 -12.03
CA LEU A 848 -9.20 -35.49 -13.17
C LEU A 848 -8.12 -35.59 -14.24
N THR A 849 -8.51 -35.87 -15.50
CA THR A 849 -7.64 -35.91 -16.66
C THR A 849 -8.19 -35.06 -17.79
N TYR A 850 -7.30 -34.38 -18.51
CA TYR A 850 -7.63 -33.54 -19.64
C TYR A 850 -6.50 -33.61 -20.67
N ASP A 851 -6.84 -33.73 -21.93
CA ASP A 851 -5.91 -33.67 -23.05
C ASP A 851 -6.00 -32.26 -23.65
N PRO A 852 -4.98 -31.38 -23.46
CA PRO A 852 -5.04 -29.99 -23.87
C PRO A 852 -5.29 -29.78 -25.35
N VAL A 853 -6.18 -28.82 -25.64
CA VAL A 853 -6.48 -28.33 -26.99
C VAL A 853 -5.87 -26.96 -27.13
N LYS A 854 -4.85 -26.84 -27.98
CA LYS A 854 -4.01 -25.65 -28.11
C LYS A 854 -4.79 -24.37 -28.41
N GLU A 855 -5.85 -24.49 -29.18
CA GLU A 855 -6.68 -23.35 -29.61
C GLU A 855 -7.53 -22.73 -28.49
N LEU A 856 -7.62 -23.38 -27.32
CA LEU A 856 -8.39 -22.88 -26.20
C LEU A 856 -7.63 -21.87 -25.31
N GLY A 857 -6.33 -21.73 -25.53
CA GLY A 857 -5.48 -20.83 -24.75
C GLY A 857 -5.21 -21.32 -23.33
N ASP A 858 -4.69 -20.42 -22.50
CA ASP A 858 -4.33 -20.73 -21.13
C ASP A 858 -5.57 -21.04 -20.27
N MET A 859 -5.38 -21.96 -19.34
CA MET A 859 -6.42 -22.40 -18.41
C MET A 859 -6.22 -21.72 -17.06
N PRO A 860 -7.23 -21.00 -16.52
CA PRO A 860 -7.10 -20.32 -15.23
C PRO A 860 -6.89 -21.23 -14.02
N GLU A 861 -7.57 -22.40 -14.00
CA GLU A 861 -7.44 -23.38 -12.92
C GLU A 861 -7.67 -24.81 -13.46
N PHE A 862 -7.03 -25.80 -12.85
CA PHE A 862 -7.28 -27.24 -13.14
C PHE A 862 -7.55 -28.00 -11.86
N GLY A 863 -8.84 -28.21 -11.54
CA GLY A 863 -9.26 -28.79 -10.29
C GLY A 863 -10.68 -29.33 -10.27
N VAL A 864 -11.17 -29.64 -9.07
CA VAL A 864 -12.51 -30.12 -8.78
C VAL A 864 -13.15 -29.27 -7.69
N LEU A 865 -14.39 -28.84 -7.96
CA LEU A 865 -15.17 -28.01 -7.05
C LEU A 865 -16.22 -28.86 -6.33
N PHE A 866 -16.27 -28.72 -5.00
CA PHE A 866 -17.26 -29.36 -4.11
C PHE A 866 -18.11 -28.28 -3.43
N LYS A 867 -19.34 -28.68 -3.06
CA LYS A 867 -20.22 -27.90 -2.18
C LYS A 867 -20.61 -28.76 -0.97
N PHE A 868 -20.44 -28.17 0.20
CA PHE A 868 -20.81 -28.75 1.49
C PHE A 868 -21.82 -27.85 2.19
N ASN A 869 -22.52 -28.39 3.17
CA ASN A 869 -23.40 -27.60 4.03
C ASN A 869 -22.59 -26.50 4.72
N ALA A 870 -23.20 -25.31 4.87
CA ALA A 870 -22.54 -24.15 5.47
C ALA A 870 -22.12 -24.35 6.94
N ASP A 871 -22.68 -25.37 7.62
CA ASP A 871 -22.27 -25.73 8.98
C ASP A 871 -20.85 -26.32 9.07
N TYR A 872 -20.30 -26.75 7.92
CA TYR A 872 -18.89 -27.14 7.80
C TYR A 872 -18.03 -25.91 7.55
N ASP A 873 -17.94 -25.05 8.57
CA ASP A 873 -17.32 -23.72 8.51
C ASP A 873 -15.92 -23.64 9.11
N HIS A 874 -15.36 -24.73 9.63
CA HIS A 874 -14.00 -24.80 10.18
C HIS A 874 -13.05 -25.43 9.18
N VAL A 875 -11.93 -24.78 8.93
CA VAL A 875 -10.87 -25.22 8.03
C VAL A 875 -9.59 -25.45 8.82
N GLN A 876 -8.97 -26.61 8.63
CA GLN A 876 -7.60 -26.89 9.12
C GLN A 876 -6.80 -27.47 7.95
N TRP A 877 -5.58 -26.96 7.73
CA TRP A 877 -4.74 -27.47 6.64
C TRP A 877 -3.28 -27.61 7.06
N TYR A 878 -2.59 -28.59 6.46
CA TYR A 878 -1.15 -28.72 6.45
C TYR A 878 -0.65 -28.32 5.06
N GLY A 879 -0.15 -27.12 4.96
CA GLY A 879 0.24 -26.46 3.72
C GLY A 879 0.92 -25.13 3.99
N LEU A 880 1.09 -24.31 2.97
CA LEU A 880 1.61 -22.95 3.16
C LEU A 880 0.55 -22.04 3.81
N GLY A 881 1.01 -21.13 4.65
CA GLY A 881 0.18 -20.20 5.39
C GLY A 881 0.96 -19.21 6.25
N PRO A 882 0.27 -18.47 7.17
CA PRO A 882 -1.18 -18.53 7.44
C PRO A 882 -2.07 -17.83 6.38
N ALA A 883 -1.56 -16.78 5.69
CA ALA A 883 -2.33 -16.05 4.69
C ALA A 883 -2.53 -16.87 3.38
N GLU A 884 -3.28 -16.31 2.46
CA GLU A 884 -3.46 -16.90 1.13
C GLU A 884 -2.15 -16.92 0.34
N THR A 885 -1.99 -17.92 -0.49
CA THR A 885 -0.80 -18.11 -1.34
C THR A 885 -1.21 -18.49 -2.76
N TYR A 886 -0.39 -18.07 -3.72
CA TYR A 886 -0.56 -18.34 -5.15
C TYR A 886 0.81 -18.71 -5.75
N ALA A 887 0.83 -19.29 -6.93
CA ALA A 887 2.05 -19.79 -7.57
C ALA A 887 3.17 -18.73 -7.63
N ASP A 888 2.80 -17.49 -7.87
CA ASP A 888 3.69 -16.33 -7.97
C ASP A 888 3.79 -15.47 -6.69
N ARG A 889 3.06 -15.86 -5.61
CA ARG A 889 3.03 -15.16 -4.32
C ARG A 889 2.96 -16.13 -3.15
N LYS A 890 4.08 -16.71 -2.77
CA LYS A 890 4.15 -17.74 -1.71
C LYS A 890 5.45 -17.76 -0.90
N HIS A 891 6.42 -16.91 -1.21
CA HIS A 891 7.72 -16.91 -0.54
C HIS A 891 7.63 -16.49 0.93
N GLY A 892 6.67 -15.61 1.25
CA GLY A 892 6.42 -15.16 2.61
C GLY A 892 5.69 -16.17 3.50
N ALA A 893 5.23 -17.29 2.95
CA ALA A 893 4.51 -18.32 3.68
C ALA A 893 5.44 -19.42 4.22
N LYS A 894 4.99 -20.10 5.29
CA LYS A 894 5.67 -21.25 5.88
C LYS A 894 4.80 -22.50 5.74
N LEU A 895 5.45 -23.64 5.51
CA LEU A 895 4.77 -24.93 5.59
C LEU A 895 4.50 -25.25 7.07
N GLY A 896 3.23 -25.40 7.42
CA GLY A 896 2.77 -25.67 8.77
C GLY A 896 1.34 -26.14 8.83
N ILE A 897 0.84 -26.42 10.04
CA ILE A 897 -0.56 -26.70 10.30
C ILE A 897 -1.23 -25.41 10.76
N TYR A 898 -2.28 -25.00 10.06
CA TYR A 898 -3.05 -23.77 10.31
C TYR A 898 -4.54 -24.10 10.40
N GLU A 899 -5.30 -23.23 11.03
CA GLU A 899 -6.76 -23.33 11.13
C GLU A 899 -7.40 -21.94 11.13
N ASN A 900 -8.60 -21.85 10.55
CA ASN A 900 -9.46 -20.66 10.57
C ASN A 900 -10.92 -21.05 10.24
N LEU A 901 -11.78 -20.04 10.14
CA LEU A 901 -13.12 -20.22 9.60
C LEU A 901 -13.11 -19.99 8.08
N VAL A 902 -14.06 -20.62 7.38
CA VAL A 902 -14.27 -20.43 5.94
C VAL A 902 -14.42 -18.94 5.59
N THR A 903 -15.10 -18.16 6.43
CA THR A 903 -15.28 -16.72 6.25
C THR A 903 -13.99 -15.93 6.39
N ASP A 904 -13.02 -16.41 7.17
CA ASP A 904 -11.72 -15.74 7.36
C ASP A 904 -10.83 -15.83 6.11
N ASN A 905 -11.16 -16.74 5.19
CA ASN A 905 -10.48 -16.84 3.89
C ASN A 905 -10.97 -15.83 2.85
N MET A 906 -12.05 -15.10 3.15
CA MET A 906 -12.50 -13.99 2.30
C MET A 906 -11.64 -12.77 2.54
N ALA A 907 -10.69 -12.50 1.64
CA ALA A 907 -9.95 -11.26 1.66
C ALA A 907 -10.89 -10.06 1.41
N ARG A 908 -10.65 -8.95 2.09
CA ARG A 908 -11.50 -7.75 2.05
C ARG A 908 -11.13 -6.81 0.90
N TYR A 909 -10.84 -7.37 -0.29
CA TYR A 909 -10.64 -6.59 -1.50
C TYR A 909 -11.92 -5.81 -1.82
N LEU A 910 -11.79 -4.59 -2.37
CA LEU A 910 -12.94 -3.71 -2.60
C LEU A 910 -13.99 -4.36 -3.50
N VAL A 911 -13.54 -5.03 -4.56
CA VAL A 911 -14.38 -5.85 -5.44
C VAL A 911 -14.15 -7.32 -5.11
N PRO A 912 -15.22 -8.12 -4.85
CA PRO A 912 -15.08 -9.56 -4.65
C PRO A 912 -14.40 -10.25 -5.85
N GLN A 913 -13.36 -11.01 -5.58
CA GLN A 913 -12.51 -11.64 -6.58
C GLN A 913 -11.85 -12.88 -6.01
N GLU A 914 -11.03 -13.59 -6.78
CA GLU A 914 -10.27 -14.74 -6.31
C GLU A 914 -9.51 -14.41 -5.04
N CYS A 915 -9.65 -15.24 -4.02
CA CYS A 915 -8.97 -15.08 -2.73
C CYS A 915 -8.93 -16.43 -1.97
N GLY A 916 -8.18 -16.45 -0.86
CA GLY A 916 -8.20 -17.55 0.11
C GLY A 916 -7.50 -18.84 -0.31
N ASN A 917 -6.85 -18.90 -1.46
CA ASN A 917 -6.12 -20.10 -1.90
C ASN A 917 -4.95 -20.45 -0.98
N LYS A 918 -4.66 -21.74 -0.85
CA LYS A 918 -3.50 -22.30 -0.13
C LYS A 918 -2.70 -23.21 -1.05
N GLU A 919 -1.43 -22.91 -1.16
CA GLU A 919 -0.45 -23.68 -1.93
C GLU A 919 0.16 -24.81 -1.07
N GLU A 920 0.74 -25.79 -1.74
CA GLU A 920 1.52 -26.84 -1.09
C GLU A 920 0.74 -27.61 0.00
N VAL A 921 -0.56 -27.83 -0.19
CA VAL A 921 -1.40 -28.53 0.80
C VAL A 921 -1.21 -30.02 0.71
N ARG A 922 -0.82 -30.64 1.84
CA ARG A 922 -0.69 -32.07 1.99
C ARG A 922 -2.03 -32.70 2.37
N TRP A 923 -2.72 -32.04 3.28
CA TRP A 923 -4.09 -32.35 3.65
C TRP A 923 -4.83 -31.11 4.14
N ALA A 924 -6.15 -31.14 3.99
CA ALA A 924 -7.06 -30.14 4.55
C ALA A 924 -8.32 -30.82 5.11
N LYS A 925 -8.86 -30.28 6.19
CA LYS A 925 -10.12 -30.70 6.81
C LYS A 925 -11.11 -29.57 6.75
N ILE A 926 -12.36 -29.91 6.36
CA ILE A 926 -13.51 -29.03 6.48
C ILE A 926 -14.45 -29.69 7.48
N THR A 927 -14.71 -29.04 8.60
CA THR A 927 -15.48 -29.67 9.70
C THR A 927 -16.54 -28.73 10.28
N ASP A 928 -17.53 -29.36 10.93
CA ASP A 928 -18.44 -28.66 11.83
C ASP A 928 -17.78 -28.43 13.20
N ARG A 929 -18.47 -27.72 14.08
CA ARG A 929 -18.01 -27.40 15.46
C ARG A 929 -17.79 -28.66 16.34
N LYS A 930 -18.16 -29.86 15.87
CA LYS A 930 -17.93 -31.13 16.55
C LYS A 930 -16.79 -31.93 15.94
N GLY A 931 -16.09 -31.35 14.96
CA GLY A 931 -14.97 -31.97 14.26
C GLY A 931 -15.38 -33.02 13.22
N ARG A 932 -16.70 -33.09 12.83
CA ARG A 932 -17.19 -33.98 11.79
C ARG A 932 -17.14 -33.27 10.46
N GLY A 933 -16.77 -33.93 9.41
CA GLY A 933 -16.71 -33.36 8.08
C GLY A 933 -15.89 -34.17 7.10
N MET A 934 -15.06 -33.51 6.31
CA MET A 934 -14.25 -34.13 5.26
C MET A 934 -12.79 -33.85 5.42
N LEU A 935 -11.98 -34.87 5.22
CA LEU A 935 -10.53 -34.77 5.04
C LEU A 935 -10.24 -34.87 3.53
N PHE A 936 -9.44 -33.94 3.04
CA PHE A 936 -8.83 -33.98 1.70
C PHE A 936 -7.34 -34.25 1.86
N GLU A 937 -6.79 -35.11 1.03
CA GLU A 937 -5.39 -35.51 1.07
C GLU A 937 -4.76 -35.48 -0.31
N MET A 938 -3.51 -34.99 -0.39
CA MET A 938 -2.73 -35.10 -1.62
C MET A 938 -2.54 -36.55 -2.04
N ASP A 939 -2.48 -36.79 -3.35
CA ASP A 939 -1.99 -38.05 -3.88
C ASP A 939 -0.47 -38.00 -4.00
N LYS A 940 0.23 -39.02 -3.45
CA LYS A 940 1.69 -39.05 -3.44
C LYS A 940 2.33 -39.00 -4.82
N GLU A 941 1.65 -39.52 -5.84
CA GLU A 941 2.13 -39.50 -7.24
C GLU A 941 2.08 -38.10 -7.83
N ASN A 942 1.11 -37.25 -7.40
CA ASN A 942 0.93 -35.89 -7.93
C ASN A 942 1.58 -34.82 -7.03
N GLY A 943 2.01 -35.16 -5.82
CA GLY A 943 2.50 -34.22 -4.84
C GLY A 943 1.42 -33.34 -4.20
N PRO A 944 1.82 -32.24 -3.52
CA PRO A 944 0.89 -31.34 -2.86
C PRO A 944 -0.12 -30.71 -3.83
N MET A 945 -1.27 -30.33 -3.29
CA MET A 945 -2.36 -29.72 -4.04
C MET A 945 -2.56 -28.26 -3.64
N MET A 946 -3.21 -27.49 -4.47
CA MET A 946 -3.87 -26.25 -4.10
C MET A 946 -5.20 -26.55 -3.41
N PHE A 947 -5.57 -25.75 -2.43
CA PHE A 947 -6.81 -25.91 -1.70
C PHE A 947 -7.42 -24.55 -1.35
N SER A 948 -8.71 -24.40 -1.62
CA SER A 948 -9.48 -23.22 -1.28
C SER A 948 -10.80 -23.66 -0.62
N ALA A 949 -11.19 -22.95 0.44
CA ALA A 949 -12.48 -23.14 1.11
C ALA A 949 -13.10 -21.77 1.38
N LEU A 950 -14.16 -21.45 0.65
CA LEU A 950 -14.83 -20.15 0.64
C LEU A 950 -16.35 -20.32 0.79
N PRO A 951 -17.08 -19.27 1.23
CA PRO A 951 -18.55 -19.35 1.29
C PRO A 951 -19.24 -19.17 -0.06
N TYR A 952 -18.50 -18.88 -1.13
CA TYR A 952 -19.01 -18.54 -2.46
C TYR A 952 -18.28 -19.28 -3.57
N THR A 953 -18.98 -19.51 -4.66
CA THR A 953 -18.38 -19.98 -5.91
C THR A 953 -17.66 -18.85 -6.63
N PRO A 954 -16.71 -19.15 -7.53
CA PRO A 954 -16.10 -18.13 -8.40
C PRO A 954 -17.15 -17.28 -9.15
N HIS A 955 -18.26 -17.89 -9.58
CA HIS A 955 -19.30 -17.19 -10.33
C HIS A 955 -20.12 -16.22 -9.48
N GLU A 956 -20.34 -16.54 -8.20
CA GLU A 956 -21.00 -15.62 -7.26
C GLU A 956 -20.09 -14.43 -6.95
N MET A 957 -18.80 -14.67 -6.75
CA MET A 957 -17.84 -13.60 -6.48
C MET A 957 -17.69 -12.65 -7.68
N GLU A 958 -17.49 -13.16 -8.89
CA GLU A 958 -17.27 -12.30 -10.07
C GLU A 958 -18.49 -11.49 -10.52
N ASN A 959 -19.69 -11.82 -10.04
CA ASN A 959 -20.92 -11.08 -10.32
C ASN A 959 -21.18 -9.94 -9.34
N ALA A 960 -20.41 -9.84 -8.26
CA ALA A 960 -20.56 -8.80 -7.23
C ALA A 960 -19.53 -7.71 -7.46
N MET A 961 -19.96 -6.46 -7.43
CA MET A 961 -19.11 -5.28 -7.45
C MET A 961 -18.76 -4.82 -6.02
N HIS A 962 -19.55 -5.23 -5.04
CA HIS A 962 -19.35 -4.93 -3.63
C HIS A 962 -19.61 -6.16 -2.76
N PRO A 963 -18.97 -6.30 -1.60
CA PRO A 963 -19.21 -7.42 -0.69
C PRO A 963 -20.66 -7.55 -0.24
N TYR A 964 -21.44 -6.47 -0.18
CA TYR A 964 -22.86 -6.52 0.21
C TYR A 964 -23.77 -7.09 -0.89
N GLU A 965 -23.28 -7.22 -2.12
CA GLU A 965 -24.02 -7.84 -3.23
C GLU A 965 -23.92 -9.37 -3.24
N LEU A 966 -22.97 -9.92 -2.49
CA LEU A 966 -22.84 -11.36 -2.34
C LEU A 966 -24.08 -11.95 -1.67
N PRO A 967 -24.53 -13.16 -2.09
CA PRO A 967 -25.70 -13.78 -1.52
C PRO A 967 -25.49 -14.17 -0.04
N ALA A 968 -26.58 -14.50 0.65
CA ALA A 968 -26.48 -15.13 1.96
C ALA A 968 -25.68 -16.44 1.85
N ILE A 969 -24.88 -16.76 2.85
CA ILE A 969 -24.06 -17.98 2.86
C ILE A 969 -24.97 -19.19 3.00
N HIS A 970 -24.96 -20.09 2.01
CA HIS A 970 -25.76 -21.30 1.97
C HIS A 970 -24.91 -22.58 2.04
N TYR A 971 -23.63 -22.49 1.69
CA TYR A 971 -22.73 -23.63 1.63
C TYR A 971 -21.28 -23.20 1.85
N THR A 972 -20.44 -24.20 2.06
CA THR A 972 -18.99 -24.08 1.95
C THR A 972 -18.56 -24.65 0.60
N VAL A 973 -17.87 -23.86 -0.18
CA VAL A 973 -17.30 -24.22 -1.48
C VAL A 973 -15.84 -24.59 -1.31
N VAL A 974 -15.49 -25.82 -1.68
CA VAL A 974 -14.10 -26.30 -1.67
C VAL A 974 -13.63 -26.49 -3.10
N ARG A 975 -12.47 -25.96 -3.42
CA ARG A 975 -11.74 -26.25 -4.65
C ARG A 975 -10.45 -26.97 -4.29
N ALA A 976 -10.32 -28.23 -4.75
CA ALA A 976 -9.06 -28.95 -4.74
C ALA A 976 -8.50 -28.92 -6.17
N ALA A 977 -7.33 -28.33 -6.35
CA ALA A 977 -6.77 -28.12 -7.67
C ALA A 977 -5.29 -28.55 -7.76
N LYS A 978 -4.86 -28.93 -8.96
CA LYS A 978 -3.44 -29.15 -9.25
C LYS A 978 -2.70 -27.84 -9.28
N ALA A 979 -3.27 -26.86 -9.96
CA ALA A 979 -2.71 -25.54 -10.17
C ALA A 979 -3.79 -24.53 -10.55
N GLN A 980 -3.55 -23.28 -10.27
CA GLN A 980 -4.17 -22.14 -10.92
C GLN A 980 -3.06 -21.16 -11.38
N MET A 981 -3.36 -20.33 -12.37
CA MET A 981 -2.43 -19.32 -12.83
C MET A 981 -2.12 -18.31 -11.72
N GLY A 982 -0.91 -17.74 -11.73
CA GLY A 982 -0.53 -16.70 -10.79
C GLY A 982 -1.47 -15.49 -10.83
N VAL A 983 -1.42 -14.66 -9.81
CA VAL A 983 -2.32 -13.48 -9.68
C VAL A 983 -1.79 -12.26 -10.41
N GLY A 984 -0.50 -12.26 -10.83
CA GLY A 984 0.12 -11.12 -11.50
C GLY A 984 0.37 -9.94 -10.57
N GLY A 985 0.58 -8.75 -11.13
CA GLY A 985 0.77 -7.55 -10.35
C GLY A 985 1.92 -6.65 -10.78
N ASP A 986 2.45 -6.80 -11.98
CA ASP A 986 3.39 -5.81 -12.53
C ASP A 986 2.64 -4.48 -12.73
N ASP A 987 1.49 -4.52 -13.40
CA ASP A 987 0.49 -3.46 -13.45
C ASP A 987 -0.93 -4.06 -13.41
N SER A 988 -1.98 -3.23 -13.40
CA SER A 988 -3.39 -3.66 -13.41
C SER A 988 -4.17 -3.15 -14.63
N TRP A 989 -3.49 -2.76 -15.71
CA TRP A 989 -4.11 -2.24 -16.94
C TRP A 989 -3.63 -2.93 -18.22
N GLY A 990 -2.81 -3.98 -18.13
CA GLY A 990 -2.38 -4.71 -19.32
C GLY A 990 -1.44 -5.88 -19.05
N ALA A 991 -0.64 -5.84 -18.00
CA ALA A 991 0.30 -6.89 -17.66
C ALA A 991 -0.41 -8.21 -17.38
N ARG A 992 0.15 -9.27 -17.96
CA ARG A 992 -0.34 -10.64 -17.77
C ARG A 992 0.49 -11.34 -16.71
N THR A 993 -0.10 -12.38 -16.12
CA THR A 993 0.66 -13.34 -15.32
C THR A 993 1.91 -13.81 -16.10
N HIS A 994 3.06 -13.83 -15.43
CA HIS A 994 4.32 -14.27 -16.04
C HIS A 994 4.23 -15.71 -16.55
N PRO A 995 4.84 -16.04 -17.70
CA PRO A 995 4.67 -17.34 -18.34
C PRO A 995 4.98 -18.56 -17.47
N GLU A 996 5.95 -18.45 -16.56
CA GLU A 996 6.32 -19.53 -15.65
C GLU A 996 5.27 -19.84 -14.57
N TYR A 997 4.30 -18.93 -14.37
CA TYR A 997 3.19 -19.11 -13.43
C TYR A 997 1.86 -19.43 -14.11
N LEU A 998 1.90 -19.74 -15.42
CA LEU A 998 0.78 -20.32 -16.14
C LEU A 998 0.74 -21.84 -15.94
N LEU A 999 -0.41 -22.46 -16.21
CA LEU A 999 -0.53 -23.91 -16.16
C LEU A 999 0.23 -24.53 -17.35
N ASP A 1000 0.99 -25.60 -17.08
CA ASP A 1000 1.64 -26.38 -18.14
C ASP A 1000 0.61 -27.22 -18.92
N THR A 1001 0.38 -26.84 -20.16
CA THR A 1001 -0.54 -27.51 -21.10
C THR A 1001 0.18 -28.23 -22.22
N ASN A 1002 1.50 -28.49 -22.11
CA ASN A 1002 2.29 -29.17 -23.14
C ASN A 1002 2.05 -30.68 -23.23
N GLY A 1003 1.26 -31.26 -22.38
CA GLY A 1003 0.95 -32.69 -22.36
C GLY A 1003 -0.34 -33.00 -21.64
N LYS A 1004 -0.67 -34.24 -21.56
CA LYS A 1004 -1.87 -34.70 -20.82
C LYS A 1004 -1.84 -34.22 -19.37
N MET A 1005 -2.82 -33.43 -19.00
CA MET A 1005 -2.98 -32.95 -17.62
C MET A 1005 -3.65 -34.04 -16.77
N LYS A 1006 -3.06 -34.31 -15.61
CA LYS A 1006 -3.60 -35.27 -14.62
C LYS A 1006 -3.50 -34.66 -13.24
N PHE A 1007 -4.57 -34.74 -12.49
CA PHE A 1007 -4.62 -34.34 -11.09
C PHE A 1007 -5.33 -35.40 -10.27
N SER A 1008 -4.70 -35.90 -9.22
CA SER A 1008 -5.25 -36.86 -8.29
C SER A 1008 -5.13 -36.37 -6.85
N PHE A 1009 -6.20 -36.57 -6.10
CA PHE A 1009 -6.26 -36.34 -4.66
C PHE A 1009 -7.23 -37.33 -4.05
N ALA A 1010 -7.32 -37.43 -2.76
CA ALA A 1010 -8.31 -38.27 -2.09
C ALA A 1010 -9.13 -37.45 -1.09
N PHE A 1011 -10.36 -37.92 -0.83
CA PHE A 1011 -11.16 -37.41 0.27
C PHE A 1011 -11.78 -38.56 1.08
N LYS A 1012 -12.09 -38.26 2.36
CA LYS A 1012 -12.72 -39.20 3.28
C LYS A 1012 -13.51 -38.46 4.35
N GLY A 1013 -14.64 -39.02 4.75
CA GLY A 1013 -15.42 -38.53 5.90
C GLY A 1013 -14.70 -38.69 7.23
N LEU A 1014 -14.95 -37.77 8.18
CA LEU A 1014 -14.42 -37.71 9.53
C LEU A 1014 -15.53 -37.90 10.58
#